data_18a9451a426c4609c89fb5b1bd0ace59
#
_entry.id   18a9451a426c4609c89fb5b1bd0ace59
#
_cell.length_a   1.000
_cell.length_b   1.000
_cell.length_c   1.000
_cell.angle_alpha   90.00
_cell.angle_beta   90.00
_cell.angle_gamma   90.00
#
_symmetry.space_group_name_H-M   'P 1'
#
loop_
_entity.id
_entity.type
_entity.pdbx_description
1 polymer ?
#
loop_
_entity_poly.entity_id
_entity_poly.type
_entity_poly.pdbx_seq_one_letter_code
_entity_poly.pdbx_strand_id
1 'polypeptide(L)'
;MTVDWTSLEEKWRQRWHAEKQFESDPSTKKKFFVTVAYPYPNSPQHIGHGRTYTLADVHARFMRMMGYNVLFPMGFHYTGTPILGMARRVQENDKELIETFRTLYRVPEEKIREFIEPVKIADYFHQEIKKGMIEMGYSIDWRREFTTIDPVYSKFIEWQFRKLKEKNLVIQGTHPVGWCPKDQNPVSQHDTLGDVEPSFAEYIIIKFRYAGYVLPTATLRPETIFGVTNLWINPDVTYEIVKVDNESWIISSECATKLEFLNKKIVRISKIIGRDLVGKKAKVPERDDEIFVLPATFVKSENGTGIVMSVPAHAPFDYQALEDLKKNASQHPNLPVISDIKPVSIIETEGYGEIPAQDVIRIFQIDNQNNPKLEEATKEIYSKEFYCGKLKYNTGRFAKKTVSEAKEEIKKWILASGNADILYELNEAPVRCRCGAECVVKLLANQWFLNYSDREWKQKVHSWINEMKILPEEIRNEFNNVVDWLRERACARQHGLGTKLPWDKNWIIESLSDSVIYMAYYIIAKYVNSKEISSDNTCDSFFDYVFLTEGHLKKVSSDCKIKPEVVEKIKDEFQYFYPVNARHSGRDLVPNHLTFFIFNHLAIFPRKCWPEEIVVNGSVMMDGKKMSKSMGNIIPLRDAISVHGADSIRLAILISAELLQDADFNQEAVRGIKNKLETMLDECTKYRPSKNIDLQQEDRWLQSRLQQLIAKTTYSMQKMRLREALHYVLYEFESDLQWYLKRVETKRRTDFSGILHENLSARVAMMSPFAPYVSEEMWSRLGNPSLVSKSEWPIPVERKIDFQSIQSENLLKLTLGDIKNIIKVTKISPKKITIYTASPWKVKAYQKVLSKVIDGQVNIGELIKSLITDKDTEEIKRYPDFVKKTVNDILSESREERESKNKVELIDEEKVLSELHFIIQSEFGIPLQVFSESDTNKYDPKNKARAARPYKPAILIE
;
A
#
# COMPACT_ATOMS: atom_id res chain seq x y z
N MET A 1 -15.92 -27.07 -24.62
CA MET A 1 -16.45 -25.96 -25.47
C MET A 1 -15.70 -24.70 -25.09
N THR A 2 -15.21 -23.92 -26.04
CA THR A 2 -14.65 -22.61 -25.74
C THR A 2 -15.74 -21.69 -25.22
N VAL A 3 -15.56 -21.11 -24.05
CA VAL A 3 -16.53 -20.21 -23.42
C VAL A 3 -16.46 -18.85 -24.12
N ASP A 4 -17.60 -18.35 -24.56
CA ASP A 4 -17.72 -16.96 -25.01
C ASP A 4 -17.84 -16.06 -23.78
N TRP A 5 -16.69 -15.56 -23.31
CA TRP A 5 -16.59 -14.72 -22.13
C TRP A 5 -17.34 -13.40 -22.28
N THR A 6 -17.29 -12.78 -23.46
CA THR A 6 -17.97 -11.52 -23.71
C THR A 6 -19.49 -11.65 -23.56
N SER A 7 -20.08 -12.66 -24.20
CA SER A 7 -21.52 -12.93 -24.07
C SER A 7 -21.92 -13.34 -22.65
N LEU A 8 -21.08 -14.10 -21.96
CA LEU A 8 -21.33 -14.51 -20.58
C LEU A 8 -21.34 -13.29 -19.64
N GLU A 9 -20.33 -12.42 -19.73
CA GLU A 9 -20.24 -11.23 -18.91
C GLU A 9 -21.38 -10.24 -19.18
N GLU A 10 -21.74 -10.04 -20.45
CA GLU A 10 -22.84 -9.18 -20.84
C GLU A 10 -24.19 -9.65 -20.32
N LYS A 11 -24.46 -10.97 -20.41
CA LYS A 11 -25.68 -11.60 -19.85
C LYS A 11 -25.86 -11.24 -18.38
N TRP A 12 -24.80 -11.36 -17.57
CA TRP A 12 -24.91 -11.14 -16.14
C TRP A 12 -24.95 -9.66 -15.77
N ARG A 13 -24.22 -8.78 -16.49
CA ARG A 13 -24.34 -7.33 -16.36
C ARG A 13 -25.78 -6.84 -16.58
N GLN A 14 -26.39 -7.30 -17.65
CA GLN A 14 -27.79 -6.96 -17.97
C GLN A 14 -28.75 -7.42 -16.87
N ARG A 15 -28.54 -8.61 -16.33
CA ARG A 15 -29.38 -9.14 -15.26
C ARG A 15 -29.20 -8.35 -13.96
N TRP A 16 -27.95 -8.06 -13.55
CA TRP A 16 -27.71 -7.22 -12.37
C TRP A 16 -28.33 -5.83 -12.50
N HIS A 17 -28.24 -5.23 -13.66
CA HIS A 17 -28.86 -3.92 -13.95
C HIS A 17 -30.38 -4.00 -13.88
N ALA A 18 -31.00 -4.96 -14.52
CA ALA A 18 -32.46 -5.15 -14.53
C ALA A 18 -33.01 -5.40 -13.10
N GLU A 19 -32.27 -6.16 -12.28
CA GLU A 19 -32.64 -6.47 -10.90
C GLU A 19 -32.20 -5.39 -9.90
N LYS A 20 -31.56 -4.29 -10.34
CA LYS A 20 -31.00 -3.21 -9.48
C LYS A 20 -30.15 -3.75 -8.34
N GLN A 21 -29.34 -4.78 -8.62
CA GLN A 21 -28.69 -5.65 -7.64
C GLN A 21 -27.80 -4.89 -6.64
N PHE A 22 -27.21 -3.77 -7.04
CA PHE A 22 -26.23 -3.05 -6.23
C PHE A 22 -26.72 -1.69 -5.73
N GLU A 23 -27.98 -1.35 -5.99
CA GLU A 23 -28.59 -0.15 -5.45
C GLU A 23 -28.88 -0.35 -3.95
N SER A 24 -28.57 0.69 -3.15
CA SER A 24 -28.66 0.60 -1.70
C SER A 24 -29.40 1.79 -1.12
N ASP A 25 -30.51 1.51 -0.44
CA ASP A 25 -31.32 2.48 0.29
C ASP A 25 -31.41 2.07 1.78
N PRO A 26 -31.70 2.99 2.73
CA PRO A 26 -31.86 2.66 4.13
C PRO A 26 -32.83 1.50 4.36
N SER A 27 -32.48 0.60 5.27
CA SER A 27 -33.27 -0.59 5.59
C SER A 27 -33.07 -0.98 7.07
N THR A 28 -33.73 -2.05 7.50
CA THR A 28 -33.54 -2.61 8.85
C THR A 28 -32.26 -3.41 9.03
N LYS A 29 -31.55 -3.72 7.93
CA LYS A 29 -30.26 -4.42 7.97
C LYS A 29 -29.16 -3.53 8.51
N LYS A 30 -28.16 -4.13 9.12
CA LYS A 30 -26.92 -3.43 9.49
C LYS A 30 -26.24 -2.92 8.21
N LYS A 31 -25.82 -1.65 8.22
CA LYS A 31 -25.17 -1.03 7.06
C LYS A 31 -23.70 -1.38 6.96
N PHE A 32 -23.17 -1.29 5.76
CA PHE A 32 -21.73 -1.28 5.49
C PHE A 32 -21.44 -0.30 4.37
N PHE A 33 -20.81 0.82 4.69
CA PHE A 33 -20.45 1.85 3.73
C PHE A 33 -18.97 1.73 3.36
N VAL A 34 -18.70 1.27 2.16
CA VAL A 34 -17.34 1.12 1.61
C VAL A 34 -17.09 2.16 0.53
N THR A 35 -15.91 2.77 0.57
CA THR A 35 -15.47 3.77 -0.40
C THR A 35 -14.07 3.46 -0.90
N VAL A 36 -13.75 3.96 -2.08
CA VAL A 36 -12.43 3.87 -2.70
C VAL A 36 -12.03 5.25 -3.23
N ALA A 37 -10.74 5.52 -3.39
CA ALA A 37 -10.30 6.75 -4.02
C ALA A 37 -10.90 6.85 -5.43
N TYR A 38 -11.66 7.93 -5.68
CA TYR A 38 -12.28 8.13 -6.98
C TYR A 38 -11.23 8.48 -8.05
N PRO A 39 -11.49 8.11 -9.32
CA PRO A 39 -10.52 8.32 -10.38
C PRO A 39 -10.45 9.77 -10.84
N TYR A 40 -9.26 10.17 -11.30
CA TYR A 40 -9.00 11.40 -12.01
C TYR A 40 -9.09 11.13 -13.52
N PRO A 41 -10.07 11.71 -14.26
CA PRO A 41 -10.35 11.31 -15.63
C PRO A 41 -9.48 12.05 -16.65
N ASN A 42 -8.17 11.81 -16.64
CA ASN A 42 -7.21 12.35 -17.62
C ASN A 42 -6.64 11.27 -18.56
N SER A 43 -6.98 10.03 -18.33
CA SER A 43 -6.58 8.87 -19.14
C SER A 43 -7.49 7.68 -18.81
N PRO A 44 -7.56 6.65 -19.66
CA PRO A 44 -8.25 5.42 -19.29
C PRO A 44 -7.56 4.75 -18.11
N GLN A 45 -8.32 3.95 -17.35
CA GLN A 45 -7.73 3.10 -16.34
C GLN A 45 -6.84 2.04 -16.96
N HIS A 46 -5.78 1.67 -16.28
CA HIS A 46 -4.95 0.52 -16.58
C HIS A 46 -5.06 -0.54 -15.47
N ILE A 47 -4.49 -1.70 -15.67
CA ILE A 47 -4.55 -2.83 -14.74
C ILE A 47 -4.14 -2.44 -13.31
N GLY A 48 -3.18 -1.52 -13.15
CA GLY A 48 -2.75 -1.02 -11.83
C GLY A 48 -3.88 -0.38 -11.02
N HIS A 49 -4.73 0.41 -11.64
CA HIS A 49 -5.91 0.96 -10.98
C HIS A 49 -6.92 -0.13 -10.60
N GLY A 50 -7.01 -1.19 -11.41
CA GLY A 50 -7.91 -2.31 -11.17
C GLY A 50 -7.73 -2.97 -9.82
N ARG A 51 -6.53 -2.94 -9.23
CA ARG A 51 -6.27 -3.58 -7.93
C ARG A 51 -7.09 -2.98 -6.81
N THR A 52 -6.98 -1.68 -6.58
CA THR A 52 -7.67 -1.00 -5.48
C THR A 52 -9.19 -1.14 -5.58
N TYR A 53 -9.73 -0.97 -6.79
CA TYR A 53 -11.17 -1.11 -7.03
C TYR A 53 -11.65 -2.55 -6.86
N THR A 54 -10.87 -3.53 -7.30
CA THR A 54 -11.20 -4.95 -7.13
C THR A 54 -11.20 -5.36 -5.66
N LEU A 55 -10.23 -4.91 -4.86
CA LEU A 55 -10.18 -5.18 -3.42
C LEU A 55 -11.42 -4.61 -2.71
N ALA A 56 -11.82 -3.38 -3.04
CA ALA A 56 -13.01 -2.75 -2.48
C ALA A 56 -14.30 -3.48 -2.89
N ASP A 57 -14.40 -3.91 -4.16
CA ASP A 57 -15.55 -4.66 -4.64
C ASP A 57 -15.67 -6.05 -4.02
N VAL A 58 -14.56 -6.75 -3.83
CA VAL A 58 -14.55 -8.04 -3.10
C VAL A 58 -15.05 -7.86 -1.68
N HIS A 59 -14.58 -6.81 -0.99
CA HIS A 59 -15.04 -6.49 0.36
C HIS A 59 -16.54 -6.17 0.37
N ALA A 60 -17.01 -5.34 -0.56
CA ALA A 60 -18.43 -5.00 -0.69
C ALA A 60 -19.32 -6.25 -0.93
N ARG A 61 -18.91 -7.14 -1.84
CA ARG A 61 -19.65 -8.38 -2.16
C ARG A 61 -19.67 -9.33 -0.98
N PHE A 62 -18.53 -9.54 -0.33
CA PHE A 62 -18.45 -10.36 0.88
C PHE A 62 -19.40 -9.86 1.97
N MET A 63 -19.39 -8.55 2.25
CA MET A 63 -20.27 -7.98 3.27
C MET A 63 -21.76 -8.06 2.91
N ARG A 64 -22.13 -7.96 1.61
CA ARG A 64 -23.52 -8.23 1.18
C ARG A 64 -23.94 -9.67 1.48
N MET A 65 -23.09 -10.64 1.17
CA MET A 65 -23.35 -12.05 1.47
C MET A 65 -23.37 -12.34 2.97
N MET A 66 -22.65 -11.55 3.79
CA MET A 66 -22.74 -11.57 5.25
C MET A 66 -24.02 -10.92 5.79
N GLY A 67 -24.94 -10.50 4.92
CA GLY A 67 -26.26 -9.96 5.29
C GLY A 67 -26.32 -8.46 5.51
N TYR A 68 -25.22 -7.71 5.29
CA TYR A 68 -25.22 -6.25 5.42
C TYR A 68 -25.91 -5.56 4.23
N ASN A 69 -26.47 -4.38 4.51
CA ASN A 69 -26.89 -3.44 3.48
C ASN A 69 -25.68 -2.60 3.07
N VAL A 70 -25.10 -2.90 1.91
CA VAL A 70 -23.80 -2.35 1.50
C VAL A 70 -23.98 -1.20 0.52
N LEU A 71 -23.47 -0.03 0.89
CA LEU A 71 -23.31 1.12 0.00
C LEU A 71 -21.90 1.17 -0.55
N PHE A 72 -21.76 1.04 -1.88
CA PHE A 72 -20.50 1.21 -2.61
C PHE A 72 -20.73 2.19 -3.77
N PRO A 73 -20.52 3.51 -3.58
CA PRO A 73 -20.71 4.54 -4.61
C PRO A 73 -19.41 4.88 -5.31
N MET A 74 -19.52 5.66 -6.41
CA MET A 74 -18.39 6.19 -7.17
C MET A 74 -18.67 7.61 -7.65
N GLY A 75 -17.65 8.49 -7.61
CA GLY A 75 -17.61 9.81 -8.22
C GLY A 75 -16.37 9.98 -9.09
N PHE A 76 -16.18 11.17 -9.67
CA PHE A 76 -15.05 11.47 -10.55
C PHE A 76 -14.43 12.82 -10.21
N HIS A 77 -13.11 12.82 -10.09
CA HIS A 77 -12.33 13.96 -9.64
C HIS A 77 -11.89 14.81 -10.82
N TYR A 78 -12.66 15.85 -11.17
CA TYR A 78 -12.34 16.77 -12.27
C TYR A 78 -11.44 17.93 -11.85
N THR A 79 -11.40 18.26 -10.56
CA THR A 79 -10.61 19.37 -10.01
C THR A 79 -9.12 19.14 -10.21
N GLY A 80 -8.40 20.19 -10.62
CA GLY A 80 -6.94 20.16 -10.68
C GLY A 80 -6.37 20.82 -11.92
N THR A 81 -5.05 20.81 -12.00
CA THR A 81 -4.25 21.41 -13.07
C THR A 81 -3.85 20.44 -14.19
N PRO A 82 -3.72 19.11 -13.96
CA PRO A 82 -3.19 18.20 -14.99
C PRO A 82 -4.00 18.22 -16.30
N ILE A 83 -5.32 18.27 -16.21
CA ILE A 83 -6.18 18.33 -17.42
C ILE A 83 -5.98 19.65 -18.17
N LEU A 84 -5.78 20.77 -17.46
CA LEU A 84 -5.46 22.06 -18.09
C LEU A 84 -4.13 22.01 -18.86
N GLY A 85 -3.11 21.39 -18.25
CA GLY A 85 -1.82 21.18 -18.91
C GLY A 85 -1.93 20.32 -20.17
N MET A 86 -2.75 19.27 -20.12
CA MET A 86 -3.03 18.42 -21.28
C MET A 86 -3.76 19.19 -22.39
N ALA A 87 -4.79 19.95 -22.05
CA ALA A 87 -5.54 20.74 -23.03
C ALA A 87 -4.65 21.78 -23.72
N ARG A 88 -3.76 22.44 -22.96
CA ARG A 88 -2.76 23.37 -23.53
C ARG A 88 -1.81 22.65 -24.48
N ARG A 89 -1.27 21.48 -24.11
CA ARG A 89 -0.40 20.69 -24.98
C ARG A 89 -1.10 20.28 -26.28
N VAL A 90 -2.39 19.95 -26.22
CA VAL A 90 -3.19 19.68 -27.43
C VAL A 90 -3.32 20.95 -28.28
N GLN A 91 -3.60 22.10 -27.68
CA GLN A 91 -3.67 23.39 -28.37
C GLN A 91 -2.32 23.78 -29.00
N GLU A 92 -1.20 23.43 -28.37
CA GLU A 92 0.16 23.63 -28.89
C GLU A 92 0.58 22.56 -29.90
N ASN A 93 -0.32 21.63 -30.28
CA ASN A 93 -0.07 20.52 -31.21
C ASN A 93 1.09 19.59 -30.79
N ASP A 94 1.16 19.27 -29.49
CA ASP A 94 2.13 18.33 -28.95
C ASP A 94 1.94 16.94 -29.57
N LYS A 95 2.88 16.56 -30.43
CA LYS A 95 2.78 15.32 -31.22
C LYS A 95 2.80 14.06 -30.38
N GLU A 96 3.58 14.04 -29.31
CA GLU A 96 3.71 12.87 -28.42
C GLU A 96 2.40 12.61 -27.67
N LEU A 97 1.78 13.67 -27.12
CA LEU A 97 0.52 13.55 -26.42
C LEU A 97 -0.62 13.15 -27.36
N ILE A 98 -0.70 13.80 -28.54
CA ILE A 98 -1.72 13.50 -29.55
C ILE A 98 -1.58 12.05 -30.06
N GLU A 99 -0.37 11.59 -30.29
CA GLU A 99 -0.10 10.21 -30.68
C GLU A 99 -0.46 9.20 -29.57
N THR A 100 -0.22 9.56 -28.30
CA THR A 100 -0.65 8.76 -27.15
C THR A 100 -2.18 8.62 -27.13
N PHE A 101 -2.91 9.70 -27.35
CA PHE A 101 -4.38 9.64 -27.45
C PHE A 101 -4.84 8.73 -28.57
N ARG A 102 -4.22 8.85 -29.75
CA ARG A 102 -4.59 8.11 -30.95
C ARG A 102 -4.28 6.62 -30.86
N THR A 103 -3.06 6.27 -30.46
CA THR A 103 -2.56 4.88 -30.55
C THR A 103 -2.77 4.09 -29.27
N LEU A 104 -2.40 4.65 -28.12
CA LEU A 104 -2.50 3.94 -26.84
C LEU A 104 -3.92 3.97 -26.28
N TYR A 105 -4.58 5.15 -26.33
CA TYR A 105 -5.91 5.31 -25.75
C TYR A 105 -7.04 5.16 -26.78
N ARG A 106 -6.70 5.05 -28.07
CA ARG A 106 -7.64 4.86 -29.20
C ARG A 106 -8.78 5.87 -29.20
N VAL A 107 -8.46 7.13 -28.86
CA VAL A 107 -9.42 8.22 -28.88
C VAL A 107 -9.73 8.58 -30.33
N PRO A 108 -11.01 8.69 -30.72
CA PRO A 108 -11.39 9.13 -32.07
C PRO A 108 -10.84 10.53 -32.38
N GLU A 109 -10.43 10.74 -33.63
CA GLU A 109 -9.78 11.99 -34.07
C GLU A 109 -10.66 13.22 -33.85
N GLU A 110 -11.97 13.10 -34.04
CA GLU A 110 -12.94 14.16 -33.75
C GLU A 110 -12.92 14.54 -32.25
N LYS A 111 -12.72 13.59 -31.36
CA LYS A 111 -12.65 13.85 -29.91
C LYS A 111 -11.33 14.49 -29.51
N ILE A 112 -10.22 14.10 -30.13
CA ILE A 112 -8.92 14.73 -29.86
C ILE A 112 -8.98 16.24 -30.18
N ARG A 113 -9.69 16.64 -31.20
CA ARG A 113 -9.89 18.06 -31.57
C ARG A 113 -10.67 18.84 -30.49
N GLU A 114 -11.61 18.18 -29.80
CA GLU A 114 -12.36 18.79 -28.70
C GLU A 114 -11.49 18.99 -27.44
N PHE A 115 -10.37 18.29 -27.31
CA PHE A 115 -9.49 18.26 -26.13
C PHE A 115 -8.70 19.55 -25.88
N ILE A 116 -8.85 20.55 -26.72
CA ILE A 116 -8.45 21.93 -26.41
C ILE A 116 -9.26 22.51 -25.23
N GLU A 117 -10.44 21.95 -24.95
CA GLU A 117 -11.26 22.26 -23.80
C GLU A 117 -11.03 21.24 -22.68
N PRO A 118 -10.50 21.65 -21.50
CA PRO A 118 -10.14 20.72 -20.42
C PRO A 118 -11.28 19.79 -20.00
N VAL A 119 -12.49 20.32 -19.88
CA VAL A 119 -13.66 19.54 -19.44
C VAL A 119 -13.99 18.42 -20.43
N LYS A 120 -13.74 18.62 -21.74
CA LYS A 120 -13.98 17.58 -22.76
C LYS A 120 -13.05 16.38 -22.60
N ILE A 121 -11.81 16.60 -22.15
CA ILE A 121 -10.89 15.51 -21.80
C ILE A 121 -11.48 14.71 -20.64
N ALA A 122 -11.90 15.41 -19.58
CA ALA A 122 -12.48 14.80 -18.40
C ALA A 122 -13.76 14.01 -18.72
N ASP A 123 -14.68 14.60 -19.48
CA ASP A 123 -15.95 13.97 -19.89
C ASP A 123 -15.70 12.67 -20.69
N TYR A 124 -14.75 12.71 -21.61
CA TYR A 124 -14.42 11.54 -22.42
C TYR A 124 -13.86 10.40 -21.56
N PHE A 125 -12.85 10.68 -20.78
CA PHE A 125 -12.22 9.64 -19.94
C PHE A 125 -13.09 9.22 -18.77
N HIS A 126 -13.95 10.09 -18.26
CA HIS A 126 -14.99 9.71 -17.29
C HIS A 126 -15.84 8.54 -17.83
N GLN A 127 -16.37 8.70 -19.04
CA GLN A 127 -17.20 7.66 -19.67
C GLN A 127 -16.40 6.37 -19.92
N GLU A 128 -15.16 6.48 -20.37
CA GLU A 128 -14.31 5.32 -20.60
C GLU A 128 -13.95 4.58 -19.30
N ILE A 129 -13.64 5.31 -18.23
CA ILE A 129 -13.39 4.74 -16.90
C ILE A 129 -14.65 4.05 -16.36
N LYS A 130 -15.81 4.72 -16.44
CA LYS A 130 -17.09 4.16 -15.99
C LYS A 130 -17.41 2.86 -16.71
N LYS A 131 -17.26 2.83 -18.04
CA LYS A 131 -17.43 1.60 -18.83
C LYS A 131 -16.49 0.50 -18.35
N GLY A 132 -15.21 0.80 -18.14
CA GLY A 132 -14.25 -0.18 -17.64
C GLY A 132 -14.62 -0.73 -16.26
N MET A 133 -15.11 0.11 -15.35
CA MET A 133 -15.60 -0.31 -14.03
C MET A 133 -16.84 -1.21 -14.13
N ILE A 134 -17.76 -0.90 -15.03
CA ILE A 134 -18.95 -1.73 -15.32
C ILE A 134 -18.52 -3.07 -15.92
N GLU A 135 -17.59 -3.06 -16.87
CA GLU A 135 -17.06 -4.27 -17.51
C GLU A 135 -16.29 -5.15 -16.54
N MET A 136 -15.56 -4.58 -15.57
CA MET A 136 -14.93 -5.30 -14.45
C MET A 136 -15.94 -5.91 -13.46
N GLY A 137 -17.21 -5.59 -13.60
CA GLY A 137 -18.29 -6.09 -12.77
C GLY A 137 -18.30 -5.50 -11.37
N TYR A 138 -17.79 -4.27 -11.16
CA TYR A 138 -17.81 -3.67 -9.83
C TYR A 138 -19.24 -3.37 -9.37
N SER A 139 -19.55 -3.71 -8.14
CA SER A 139 -20.89 -3.65 -7.55
C SER A 139 -21.24 -2.26 -7.02
N ILE A 140 -21.14 -1.26 -7.90
CA ILE A 140 -21.28 0.17 -7.60
C ILE A 140 -22.75 0.61 -7.72
N ASP A 141 -23.20 1.43 -6.76
CA ASP A 141 -24.49 2.17 -6.84
C ASP A 141 -24.30 3.47 -7.64
N TRP A 142 -24.44 3.38 -8.96
CA TRP A 142 -24.26 4.49 -9.89
C TRP A 142 -25.28 5.63 -9.76
N ARG A 143 -26.33 5.49 -8.97
CA ARG A 143 -27.28 6.59 -8.69
C ARG A 143 -26.60 7.75 -7.95
N ARG A 144 -25.43 7.51 -7.34
CA ARG A 144 -24.68 8.45 -6.50
C ARG A 144 -23.45 9.02 -7.20
N GLU A 145 -23.38 8.86 -8.51
CA GLU A 145 -22.31 9.41 -9.33
C GLU A 145 -22.34 10.94 -9.34
N PHE A 146 -21.16 11.56 -9.28
CA PHE A 146 -21.00 13.00 -9.36
C PHE A 146 -19.61 13.36 -9.86
N THR A 147 -19.44 14.63 -10.25
CA THR A 147 -18.14 15.23 -10.55
C THR A 147 -17.80 16.34 -9.56
N THR A 148 -16.51 16.57 -9.33
CA THR A 148 -16.07 17.60 -8.37
C THR A 148 -16.26 19.03 -8.87
N ILE A 149 -16.72 19.23 -10.09
CA ILE A 149 -17.12 20.54 -10.66
C ILE A 149 -18.63 20.75 -10.67
N ASP A 150 -19.42 19.80 -10.16
CA ASP A 150 -20.85 19.94 -10.07
C ASP A 150 -21.23 21.13 -9.15
N PRO A 151 -22.24 21.92 -9.52
CA PRO A 151 -22.59 23.12 -8.75
C PRO A 151 -22.95 22.85 -7.28
N VAL A 152 -23.65 21.75 -6.98
CA VAL A 152 -23.99 21.37 -5.60
C VAL A 152 -22.76 20.89 -4.84
N TYR A 153 -21.85 20.18 -5.52
CA TYR A 153 -20.58 19.78 -4.93
C TYR A 153 -19.74 21.02 -4.57
N SER A 154 -19.70 22.03 -5.43
CA SER A 154 -19.01 23.30 -5.13
C SER A 154 -19.58 23.97 -3.87
N LYS A 155 -20.91 23.96 -3.69
CA LYS A 155 -21.54 24.46 -2.45
C LYS A 155 -21.12 23.66 -1.21
N PHE A 156 -21.06 22.36 -1.35
CA PHE A 156 -20.61 21.48 -0.27
C PHE A 156 -19.14 21.74 0.12
N ILE A 157 -18.26 21.96 -0.85
CA ILE A 157 -16.85 22.30 -0.58
C ILE A 157 -16.69 23.72 -0.02
N GLU A 158 -17.49 24.69 -0.49
CA GLU A 158 -17.55 26.01 0.13
C GLU A 158 -17.94 25.92 1.62
N TRP A 159 -18.96 25.11 1.95
CA TRP A 159 -19.35 24.80 3.32
C TRP A 159 -18.21 24.17 4.12
N GLN A 160 -17.54 23.15 3.60
CA GLN A 160 -16.35 22.51 4.23
C GLN A 160 -15.33 23.57 4.64
N PHE A 161 -14.96 24.46 3.73
CA PHE A 161 -13.95 25.47 3.98
C PHE A 161 -14.40 26.52 4.99
N ARG A 162 -15.69 26.90 5.00
CA ARG A 162 -16.23 27.76 6.06
C ARG A 162 -16.10 27.12 7.43
N LYS A 163 -16.47 25.82 7.56
CA LYS A 163 -16.31 25.08 8.83
C LYS A 163 -14.86 24.99 9.30
N LEU A 164 -13.92 24.77 8.40
CA LEU A 164 -12.49 24.77 8.74
C LEU A 164 -12.00 26.15 9.16
N LYS A 165 -12.46 27.21 8.49
CA LYS A 165 -12.11 28.61 8.85
C LYS A 165 -12.68 29.02 10.19
N GLU A 166 -13.92 28.66 10.51
CA GLU A 166 -14.54 28.88 11.81
C GLU A 166 -13.70 28.30 12.97
N LYS A 167 -12.96 27.21 12.69
CA LYS A 167 -12.06 26.53 13.64
C LYS A 167 -10.61 27.04 13.57
N ASN A 168 -10.33 28.10 12.81
CA ASN A 168 -8.99 28.65 12.58
C ASN A 168 -8.00 27.64 11.95
N LEU A 169 -8.50 26.63 11.23
CA LEU A 169 -7.68 25.63 10.55
C LEU A 169 -7.32 26.03 9.11
N VAL A 170 -7.91 27.12 8.60
CA VAL A 170 -7.50 27.77 7.35
C VAL A 170 -6.89 29.12 7.68
N ILE A 171 -5.62 29.28 7.37
CA ILE A 171 -4.82 30.46 7.65
C ILE A 171 -4.28 31.09 6.38
N GLN A 172 -3.99 32.41 6.43
CA GLN A 172 -3.31 33.08 5.36
C GLN A 172 -1.89 33.42 5.81
N GLY A 173 -0.92 33.22 4.94
CA GLY A 173 0.48 33.45 5.30
C GLY A 173 1.40 33.56 4.09
N THR A 174 2.67 33.77 4.37
CA THR A 174 3.75 33.73 3.40
C THR A 174 4.57 32.48 3.68
N HIS A 175 4.53 31.53 2.76
CA HIS A 175 5.23 30.24 2.92
C HIS A 175 5.91 29.83 1.62
N PRO A 176 7.03 29.07 1.71
CA PRO A 176 7.63 28.45 0.54
C PRO A 176 6.74 27.33 0.03
N VAL A 177 6.64 27.19 -1.29
CA VAL A 177 5.92 26.12 -1.98
C VAL A 177 6.70 25.68 -3.19
N GLY A 178 6.57 24.40 -3.59
CA GLY A 178 6.98 23.96 -4.92
C GLY A 178 6.19 24.75 -5.98
N TRP A 179 6.86 25.23 -7.01
CA TRP A 179 6.28 26.15 -7.99
C TRP A 179 6.67 25.80 -9.43
N CYS A 180 5.70 25.77 -10.33
CA CYS A 180 5.97 25.71 -11.76
C CYS A 180 6.08 27.10 -12.36
N PRO A 181 7.25 27.53 -12.86
CA PRO A 181 7.41 28.86 -13.43
C PRO A 181 6.67 29.03 -14.77
N LYS A 182 6.39 27.95 -15.51
CA LYS A 182 5.64 28.00 -16.78
C LYS A 182 4.13 28.10 -16.53
N ASP A 183 3.59 27.27 -15.64
CA ASP A 183 2.16 27.28 -15.36
C ASP A 183 1.76 28.33 -14.31
N GLN A 184 2.72 29.00 -13.71
CA GLN A 184 2.51 30.03 -12.67
C GLN A 184 1.61 29.54 -11.53
N ASN A 185 1.83 28.29 -11.07
CA ASN A 185 1.06 27.64 -10.03
C ASN A 185 1.93 26.89 -9.02
N PRO A 186 1.49 26.77 -7.75
CA PRO A 186 2.03 25.79 -6.83
C PRO A 186 1.88 24.38 -7.40
N VAL A 187 2.88 23.52 -7.17
CA VAL A 187 2.86 22.13 -7.59
C VAL A 187 2.90 21.20 -6.40
N SER A 188 2.16 20.12 -6.50
CA SER A 188 2.12 19.00 -5.55
C SER A 188 2.51 17.71 -6.29
N GLN A 189 2.58 16.59 -5.57
CA GLN A 189 2.93 15.29 -6.13
C GLN A 189 2.21 14.96 -7.44
N HIS A 190 0.90 15.23 -7.52
CA HIS A 190 0.10 14.93 -8.71
C HIS A 190 0.33 15.87 -9.90
N ASP A 191 0.98 17.00 -9.67
CA ASP A 191 1.31 17.97 -10.72
C ASP A 191 2.69 17.72 -11.34
N THR A 192 3.49 16.80 -10.78
CA THR A 192 4.84 16.49 -11.22
C THR A 192 4.90 15.25 -12.13
N LEU A 193 5.93 15.16 -12.96
CA LEU A 193 6.25 13.96 -13.71
C LEU A 193 6.81 12.90 -12.74
N GLY A 194 6.28 11.69 -12.81
CA GLY A 194 6.66 10.59 -11.94
C GLY A 194 6.05 10.65 -10.54
N ASP A 195 5.06 11.54 -10.32
CA ASP A 195 4.35 11.70 -9.06
C ASP A 195 5.29 11.94 -7.85
N VAL A 196 6.32 12.76 -8.06
CA VAL A 196 7.30 13.15 -7.04
C VAL A 196 6.75 14.34 -6.23
N GLU A 197 6.68 14.21 -4.90
CA GLU A 197 6.34 15.34 -4.03
C GLU A 197 7.50 16.35 -4.03
N PRO A 198 7.28 17.64 -4.39
CA PRO A 198 8.32 18.66 -4.40
C PRO A 198 8.67 19.11 -2.98
N SER A 199 9.33 18.21 -2.24
CA SER A 199 9.84 18.54 -0.89
C SER A 199 11.04 19.47 -1.00
N PHE A 200 11.21 20.37 -0.01
CA PHE A 200 12.31 21.33 0.00
C PHE A 200 12.94 21.46 1.38
N ALA A 201 14.20 21.84 1.39
CA ALA A 201 14.95 22.14 2.59
C ALA A 201 15.12 23.65 2.74
N GLU A 202 15.17 24.09 4.00
CA GLU A 202 15.49 25.45 4.38
C GLU A 202 16.99 25.56 4.68
N TYR A 203 17.73 26.23 3.82
CA TYR A 203 19.14 26.54 4.00
C TYR A 203 19.29 27.91 4.68
N ILE A 204 20.25 28.02 5.57
CA ILE A 204 20.68 29.28 6.14
C ILE A 204 21.83 29.81 5.30
N ILE A 205 21.63 30.98 4.70
CA ILE A 205 22.69 31.71 4.02
C ILE A 205 23.51 32.44 5.08
N ILE A 206 24.82 32.16 5.15
CA ILE A 206 25.78 32.85 6.02
C ILE A 206 26.57 33.83 5.18
N LYS A 207 26.64 35.13 5.61
CA LYS A 207 27.18 36.25 4.85
C LYS A 207 28.63 36.54 5.23
N PHE A 208 29.59 36.02 4.47
CA PHE A 208 31.00 36.37 4.60
C PHE A 208 31.29 37.69 3.87
N ARG A 209 32.08 38.58 4.46
CA ARG A 209 32.38 39.95 3.90
C ARG A 209 33.72 39.95 3.19
N TYR A 210 33.77 40.45 1.93
CA TYR A 210 34.96 40.60 1.14
C TYR A 210 34.95 41.91 0.33
N ALA A 211 35.84 42.83 0.59
CA ALA A 211 36.05 44.06 -0.22
C ALA A 211 34.75 44.83 -0.55
N GLY A 212 33.82 44.91 0.38
CA GLY A 212 32.50 45.54 0.20
C GLY A 212 31.42 44.64 -0.41
N TYR A 213 31.75 43.43 -0.78
CA TYR A 213 30.81 42.40 -1.25
C TYR A 213 30.49 41.35 -0.16
N VAL A 214 29.40 40.68 -0.33
CA VAL A 214 29.06 39.48 0.42
C VAL A 214 29.39 38.25 -0.42
N LEU A 215 30.12 37.30 0.18
CA LEU A 215 30.28 35.94 -0.30
C LEU A 215 29.36 35.04 0.52
N PRO A 216 28.11 34.83 0.09
CA PRO A 216 27.15 34.08 0.88
C PRO A 216 27.34 32.59 0.68
N THR A 217 27.21 31.80 1.75
CA THR A 217 27.27 30.34 1.71
C THR A 217 25.97 29.74 2.25
N ALA A 218 25.41 28.74 1.62
CA ALA A 218 24.17 28.10 2.07
C ALA A 218 24.51 26.80 2.84
N THR A 219 23.93 26.65 4.02
CA THR A 219 24.15 25.48 4.87
C THR A 219 22.87 25.00 5.56
N LEU A 220 22.75 23.68 5.73
CA LEU A 220 21.75 23.06 6.61
C LEU A 220 22.23 22.95 8.06
N ARG A 221 23.50 23.30 8.32
CA ARG A 221 24.20 23.14 9.59
C ARG A 221 24.78 24.48 10.09
N PRO A 222 23.93 25.46 10.48
CA PRO A 222 24.39 26.78 10.90
C PRO A 222 25.33 26.73 12.11
N GLU A 223 25.24 25.68 12.94
CA GLU A 223 26.11 25.47 14.09
C GLU A 223 27.59 25.32 13.68
N THR A 224 27.85 24.93 12.46
CA THR A 224 29.23 24.71 12.00
C THR A 224 30.01 25.98 11.68
N ILE A 225 29.39 27.17 11.73
CA ILE A 225 30.06 28.46 11.54
C ILE A 225 31.25 28.64 12.49
N PHE A 226 31.18 28.09 13.71
CA PHE A 226 32.25 28.17 14.69
C PHE A 226 33.50 27.40 14.30
N GLY A 227 33.38 26.43 13.39
CA GLY A 227 34.46 25.56 12.91
C GLY A 227 34.94 25.88 11.47
N VAL A 228 34.43 26.97 10.88
CA VAL A 228 34.80 27.31 9.51
C VAL A 228 36.26 27.70 9.41
N THR A 229 36.96 27.18 8.37
CA THR A 229 38.41 27.40 8.15
C THR A 229 38.72 28.12 6.84
N ASN A 230 37.89 27.97 5.84
CA ASN A 230 38.04 28.57 4.51
C ASN A 230 36.68 28.57 3.79
N LEU A 231 36.60 29.25 2.66
CA LEU A 231 35.50 29.15 1.69
C LEU A 231 35.96 28.34 0.48
N TRP A 232 35.11 27.48 -0.05
CA TRP A 232 35.31 26.79 -1.31
C TRP A 232 34.63 27.52 -2.45
N ILE A 233 35.31 27.68 -3.56
CA ILE A 233 34.79 28.24 -4.81
C ILE A 233 35.27 27.40 -6.00
N ASN A 234 34.43 27.22 -7.01
CA ASN A 234 34.86 26.58 -8.23
C ASN A 234 35.58 27.60 -9.14
N PRO A 235 36.88 27.43 -9.43
CA PRO A 235 37.67 28.41 -10.21
C PRO A 235 37.20 28.59 -11.64
N ASP A 236 36.49 27.63 -12.20
CA ASP A 236 36.08 27.62 -13.60
C ASP A 236 34.64 28.10 -13.80
N VAL A 237 33.87 28.30 -12.69
CA VAL A 237 32.51 28.85 -12.74
C VAL A 237 32.56 30.37 -12.85
N THR A 238 31.66 30.94 -13.66
CA THR A 238 31.40 32.37 -13.72
C THR A 238 30.28 32.72 -12.76
N TYR A 239 30.61 33.53 -11.77
CA TYR A 239 29.68 34.08 -10.77
C TYR A 239 29.15 35.43 -11.23
N GLU A 240 28.03 35.85 -10.69
CA GLU A 240 27.41 37.15 -10.90
C GLU A 240 27.62 38.04 -9.67
N ILE A 241 27.99 39.31 -9.89
CA ILE A 241 27.88 40.35 -8.89
C ILE A 241 26.49 40.90 -9.02
N VAL A 242 25.70 40.71 -7.99
CA VAL A 242 24.30 41.13 -7.98
C VAL A 242 24.01 42.01 -6.75
N LYS A 243 23.12 42.97 -6.89
CA LYS A 243 22.55 43.66 -5.75
C LYS A 243 21.33 42.86 -5.27
N VAL A 244 21.42 42.32 -4.07
CA VAL A 244 20.34 41.62 -3.38
C VAL A 244 19.79 42.57 -2.34
N ASP A 245 18.57 43.08 -2.54
CA ASP A 245 17.98 44.15 -1.75
C ASP A 245 18.94 45.39 -1.64
N ASN A 246 19.65 45.54 -0.54
CA ASN A 246 20.57 46.65 -0.29
C ASN A 246 22.06 46.26 -0.26
N GLU A 247 22.40 44.95 -0.43
CA GLU A 247 23.79 44.45 -0.35
C GLU A 247 24.27 44.00 -1.72
N SER A 248 25.57 44.09 -1.98
CA SER A 248 26.18 43.54 -3.20
C SER A 248 26.73 42.14 -2.92
N TRP A 249 26.20 41.12 -3.58
CA TRP A 249 26.55 39.74 -3.38
C TRP A 249 27.28 39.16 -4.60
N ILE A 250 28.18 38.22 -4.37
CA ILE A 250 28.78 37.39 -5.41
C ILE A 250 28.22 35.99 -5.29
N ILE A 251 27.44 35.55 -6.27
CA ILE A 251 26.70 34.27 -6.26
C ILE A 251 26.68 33.65 -7.66
N SER A 252 26.25 32.41 -7.74
CA SER A 252 25.97 31.76 -9.03
C SER A 252 24.75 32.40 -9.71
N SER A 253 24.66 32.27 -11.05
CA SER A 253 23.51 32.75 -11.83
C SER A 253 22.22 32.04 -11.41
N GLU A 254 22.34 30.76 -11.11
CA GLU A 254 21.25 29.90 -10.66
C GLU A 254 20.73 30.35 -9.29
N CYS A 255 21.61 30.69 -8.36
CA CYS A 255 21.22 31.24 -7.07
C CYS A 255 20.50 32.59 -7.20
N ALA A 256 20.99 33.50 -8.06
CA ALA A 256 20.34 34.77 -8.33
C ALA A 256 18.88 34.56 -8.79
N THR A 257 18.67 33.60 -9.69
CA THR A 257 17.32 33.22 -10.17
C THR A 257 16.45 32.63 -9.06
N LYS A 258 16.97 31.76 -8.21
CA LYS A 258 16.24 31.20 -7.06
C LYS A 258 15.79 32.28 -6.10
N LEU A 259 16.64 33.23 -5.79
CA LEU A 259 16.34 34.34 -4.90
C LEU A 259 15.22 35.29 -5.42
N GLU A 260 15.10 35.45 -6.76
CA GLU A 260 13.96 36.15 -7.36
C GLU A 260 12.62 35.49 -7.01
N PHE A 261 12.54 34.18 -6.97
CA PHE A 261 11.34 33.46 -6.54
C PHE A 261 11.09 33.54 -5.01
N LEU A 262 12.10 33.91 -4.26
CA LEU A 262 12.01 34.11 -2.80
C LEU A 262 11.72 35.57 -2.41
N ASN A 263 11.15 36.34 -3.31
CA ASN A 263 10.78 37.76 -3.11
C ASN A 263 11.96 38.71 -2.84
N LYS A 264 13.18 38.35 -3.23
CA LYS A 264 14.34 39.22 -3.18
C LYS A 264 14.42 40.10 -4.43
N LYS A 265 14.79 41.35 -4.23
CA LYS A 265 15.03 42.28 -5.36
C LYS A 265 16.46 42.05 -5.87
N ILE A 266 16.57 41.50 -7.05
CA ILE A 266 17.87 41.16 -7.67
C ILE A 266 18.14 42.15 -8.81
N VAL A 267 19.29 42.80 -8.76
CA VAL A 267 19.81 43.61 -9.88
C VAL A 267 21.18 43.08 -10.25
N ARG A 268 21.31 42.47 -11.43
CA ARG A 268 22.57 41.94 -11.95
C ARG A 268 23.47 43.14 -12.37
N ILE A 269 24.72 43.17 -11.86
CA ILE A 269 25.66 44.29 -12.08
C ILE A 269 26.75 43.88 -13.07
N SER A 270 27.46 42.78 -12.77
CA SER A 270 28.60 42.31 -13.58
C SER A 270 28.89 40.84 -13.32
N LYS A 271 29.88 40.30 -13.98
CA LYS A 271 30.31 38.90 -13.82
C LYS A 271 31.75 38.88 -13.33
N ILE A 272 32.11 37.85 -12.58
CA ILE A 272 33.45 37.56 -12.08
C ILE A 272 33.70 36.04 -12.23
N ILE A 273 34.88 35.67 -12.65
CA ILE A 273 35.26 34.25 -12.71
C ILE A 273 35.78 33.79 -11.35
N GLY A 274 35.45 32.55 -10.95
CA GLY A 274 35.80 32.02 -9.62
C GLY A 274 37.29 32.09 -9.30
N ARG A 275 38.18 31.89 -10.33
CA ARG A 275 39.65 31.97 -10.15
C ARG A 275 40.13 33.35 -9.65
N ASP A 276 39.43 34.43 -9.93
CA ASP A 276 39.79 35.77 -9.49
C ASP A 276 39.52 36.01 -7.98
N LEU A 277 38.70 35.15 -7.39
CA LEU A 277 38.40 35.13 -5.96
C LEU A 277 39.31 34.19 -5.16
N VAL A 278 39.99 33.26 -5.83
CA VAL A 278 40.90 32.34 -5.17
C VAL A 278 42.05 33.08 -4.50
N GLY A 279 42.38 32.72 -3.28
CA GLY A 279 43.44 33.35 -2.46
C GLY A 279 43.03 34.67 -1.77
N LYS A 280 41.80 35.17 -2.01
CA LYS A 280 41.28 36.35 -1.30
C LYS A 280 40.86 35.95 0.13
N LYS A 281 40.74 36.96 1.00
CA LYS A 281 40.28 36.77 2.38
C LYS A 281 38.88 37.34 2.58
N ALA A 282 38.06 36.59 3.28
CA ALA A 282 36.71 36.99 3.64
C ALA A 282 36.57 36.99 5.18
N LYS A 283 35.93 38.02 5.74
CA LYS A 283 35.68 38.16 7.15
C LYS A 283 34.55 37.21 7.55
N VAL A 284 34.75 36.42 8.60
CA VAL A 284 33.78 35.50 9.15
C VAL A 284 32.76 36.29 9.96
N PRO A 285 31.44 36.13 9.72
CA PRO A 285 30.43 36.79 10.55
C PRO A 285 30.51 36.32 11.99
N GLU A 286 30.26 37.27 12.93
CA GLU A 286 30.31 37.05 14.39
C GLU A 286 31.68 36.60 14.94
N ARG A 287 32.74 36.70 14.12
CA ARG A 287 34.14 36.42 14.51
C ARG A 287 35.01 37.58 13.99
N ASP A 288 36.15 37.79 14.63
CA ASP A 288 37.10 38.84 14.21
C ASP A 288 38.20 38.38 13.26
N ASP A 289 38.15 37.11 12.79
CA ASP A 289 39.12 36.53 11.86
C ASP A 289 38.65 36.57 10.42
N GLU A 290 39.61 36.44 9.55
CA GLU A 290 39.44 36.32 8.11
C GLU A 290 39.93 34.94 7.67
N ILE A 291 39.19 34.33 6.72
CA ILE A 291 39.50 33.03 6.12
C ILE A 291 39.71 33.17 4.63
N PHE A 292 40.50 32.25 4.07
CA PHE A 292 40.83 32.27 2.65
C PHE A 292 39.72 31.66 1.79
N VAL A 293 39.55 32.16 0.58
CA VAL A 293 38.79 31.54 -0.49
C VAL A 293 39.74 30.59 -1.26
N LEU A 294 39.44 29.31 -1.26
CA LEU A 294 40.23 28.25 -1.85
C LEU A 294 39.48 27.56 -3.01
N PRO A 295 40.24 27.01 -4.00
CA PRO A 295 39.62 26.36 -5.15
C PRO A 295 39.11 24.95 -4.80
N ALA A 296 37.93 24.57 -5.30
CA ALA A 296 37.41 23.20 -5.22
C ALA A 296 36.50 22.90 -6.40
N THR A 297 36.76 21.81 -7.11
CA THR A 297 36.00 21.40 -8.28
C THR A 297 34.66 20.75 -7.94
N PHE A 298 34.48 20.27 -6.71
CA PHE A 298 33.20 19.68 -6.25
C PHE A 298 32.10 20.73 -6.06
N VAL A 299 32.46 22.03 -5.99
CA VAL A 299 31.47 23.11 -5.85
C VAL A 299 30.70 23.28 -7.16
N LYS A 300 29.39 23.05 -7.12
CA LYS A 300 28.49 23.18 -8.25
C LYS A 300 27.72 24.48 -8.21
N SER A 301 27.55 25.13 -9.35
CA SER A 301 26.85 26.44 -9.48
C SER A 301 25.35 26.31 -9.19
N GLU A 302 24.76 25.17 -9.49
CA GLU A 302 23.34 24.88 -9.27
C GLU A 302 22.97 24.69 -7.81
N ASN A 303 23.91 24.41 -6.90
CA ASN A 303 23.66 24.12 -5.51
C ASN A 303 23.91 25.33 -4.60
N GLY A 304 22.96 25.64 -3.74
CA GLY A 304 23.06 26.72 -2.78
C GLY A 304 23.37 28.07 -3.45
N THR A 305 24.41 28.72 -3.00
CA THR A 305 24.88 30.02 -3.53
C THR A 305 25.98 29.90 -4.57
N GLY A 306 26.48 28.68 -4.82
CA GLY A 306 27.65 28.38 -5.61
C GLY A 306 28.98 28.63 -4.85
N ILE A 307 28.92 28.98 -3.57
CA ILE A 307 30.06 29.12 -2.65
C ILE A 307 29.76 28.29 -1.40
N VAL A 308 30.77 27.56 -0.91
CA VAL A 308 30.58 26.63 0.23
C VAL A 308 31.51 27.04 1.37
N MET A 309 30.99 27.12 2.60
CA MET A 309 31.84 27.27 3.79
C MET A 309 32.46 25.93 4.16
N SER A 310 33.75 25.91 4.43
CA SER A 310 34.52 24.69 4.72
C SER A 310 34.59 24.45 6.23
N VAL A 311 34.19 23.24 6.63
CA VAL A 311 34.26 22.80 8.02
C VAL A 311 34.95 21.42 8.12
N PRO A 312 36.25 21.35 7.85
CA PRO A 312 36.95 20.09 7.61
C PRO A 312 36.97 19.14 8.82
N ALA A 313 36.73 19.62 10.03
CA ALA A 313 36.61 18.70 11.19
C ALA A 313 35.33 17.85 11.16
N HIS A 314 34.24 18.33 10.51
CA HIS A 314 32.90 17.75 10.57
C HIS A 314 32.29 17.42 9.22
N ALA A 315 32.93 17.81 8.12
CA ALA A 315 32.48 17.56 6.75
C ALA A 315 33.53 16.76 5.98
N PRO A 316 33.24 15.49 5.61
CA PRO A 316 34.19 14.63 4.88
C PRO A 316 34.65 15.20 3.55
N PHE A 317 33.74 15.83 2.79
CA PHE A 317 34.11 16.53 1.56
C PHE A 317 35.13 17.64 1.80
N ASP A 318 34.93 18.48 2.80
CA ASP A 318 35.79 19.60 3.13
C ASP A 318 37.18 19.12 3.60
N TYR A 319 37.19 18.06 4.44
CA TYR A 319 38.44 17.46 4.92
C TYR A 319 39.24 16.91 3.79
N GLN A 320 38.63 16.09 2.93
CA GLN A 320 39.32 15.46 1.83
C GLN A 320 39.83 16.49 0.78
N ALA A 321 38.98 17.47 0.47
CA ALA A 321 39.37 18.54 -0.45
C ALA A 321 40.57 19.37 0.10
N LEU A 322 40.59 19.63 1.40
CA LEU A 322 41.70 20.35 2.04
C LEU A 322 42.98 19.50 2.02
N GLU A 323 42.90 18.20 2.29
CA GLU A 323 44.08 17.31 2.21
C GLU A 323 44.58 17.13 0.78
N ASP A 324 43.67 17.02 -0.21
CA ASP A 324 44.06 16.97 -1.62
C ASP A 324 44.78 18.27 -2.06
N LEU A 325 44.29 19.40 -1.61
CA LEU A 325 44.89 20.70 -1.92
C LEU A 325 46.27 20.84 -1.26
N LYS A 326 46.45 20.37 -0.01
CA LYS A 326 47.74 20.33 0.69
C LYS A 326 48.74 19.44 -0.06
N LYS A 327 48.35 18.27 -0.52
CA LYS A 327 49.21 17.36 -1.31
C LYS A 327 49.64 17.97 -2.61
N ASN A 328 48.82 18.81 -3.24
CA ASN A 328 49.05 19.46 -4.52
C ASN A 328 49.46 20.93 -4.41
N ALA A 329 49.94 21.38 -3.25
CA ALA A 329 50.26 22.80 -2.99
C ALA A 329 51.27 23.39 -3.98
N SER A 330 52.19 22.58 -4.50
CA SER A 330 53.17 22.99 -5.52
C SER A 330 52.53 23.41 -6.85
N GLN A 331 51.32 22.96 -7.14
CA GLN A 331 50.58 23.33 -8.37
C GLN A 331 49.82 24.69 -8.19
N HIS A 332 49.80 25.21 -6.96
CA HIS A 332 49.12 26.45 -6.62
C HIS A 332 50.02 27.46 -5.92
N PRO A 333 51.11 27.92 -6.60
CA PRO A 333 52.16 28.77 -5.99
C PRO A 333 51.66 30.14 -5.50
N ASN A 334 50.50 30.59 -5.99
CA ASN A 334 49.89 31.84 -5.62
C ASN A 334 48.91 31.75 -4.41
N LEU A 335 48.71 30.55 -3.87
CA LEU A 335 47.90 30.37 -2.70
C LEU A 335 48.71 30.59 -1.42
N PRO A 336 48.06 31.09 -0.33
CA PRO A 336 48.69 31.17 0.98
C PRO A 336 49.16 29.82 1.46
N VAL A 337 49.95 29.79 2.55
CA VAL A 337 50.45 28.54 3.11
C VAL A 337 49.29 27.68 3.61
N ILE A 338 48.80 26.78 2.76
CA ILE A 338 47.62 25.94 3.01
C ILE A 338 47.88 24.92 4.13
N SER A 339 49.18 24.55 4.33
CA SER A 339 49.64 23.69 5.40
C SER A 339 49.23 24.18 6.81
N ASP A 340 49.05 25.49 6.98
CA ASP A 340 48.71 26.09 8.26
C ASP A 340 47.22 26.03 8.60
N ILE A 341 46.38 25.68 7.61
CA ILE A 341 44.93 25.50 7.84
C ILE A 341 44.70 24.18 8.54
N LYS A 342 44.28 24.26 9.81
CA LYS A 342 43.95 23.08 10.64
C LYS A 342 42.45 22.96 10.79
N PRO A 343 41.90 21.74 10.74
CA PRO A 343 40.50 21.52 11.09
C PRO A 343 40.18 21.99 12.53
N VAL A 344 39.06 22.68 12.71
CA VAL A 344 38.60 23.17 14.01
C VAL A 344 37.41 22.33 14.46
N SER A 345 37.66 21.48 15.48
CA SER A 345 36.63 20.63 16.02
C SER A 345 35.71 21.40 16.96
N ILE A 346 34.42 21.34 16.73
CA ILE A 346 33.38 22.08 17.49
C ILE A 346 32.29 21.16 18.03
N ILE A 347 32.26 19.89 17.59
CA ILE A 347 31.29 18.89 18.05
C ILE A 347 32.05 17.70 18.60
N GLU A 348 31.66 17.26 19.77
CA GLU A 348 32.07 15.99 20.38
C GLU A 348 31.04 14.92 20.00
N THR A 349 31.52 13.84 19.36
CA THR A 349 30.64 12.78 18.87
C THR A 349 31.12 11.44 19.39
N GLU A 350 30.26 10.71 20.06
CA GLU A 350 30.59 9.41 20.62
C GLU A 350 30.99 8.41 19.53
N GLY A 351 32.12 7.70 19.77
CA GLY A 351 32.66 6.74 18.82
C GLY A 351 33.63 7.33 17.78
N TYR A 352 33.89 8.65 17.78
CA TYR A 352 34.85 9.32 16.91
C TYR A 352 35.90 10.11 17.70
N GLY A 353 37.04 10.34 17.08
CA GLY A 353 38.12 11.13 17.65
C GLY A 353 37.91 12.65 17.58
N GLU A 354 39.00 13.41 17.72
CA GLU A 354 38.98 14.87 17.72
C GLU A 354 38.44 15.45 16.39
N ILE A 355 38.68 14.76 15.26
CA ILE A 355 38.30 15.18 13.91
C ILE A 355 37.43 14.07 13.30
N PRO A 356 36.11 14.06 13.57
CA PRO A 356 35.22 13.00 13.10
C PRO A 356 35.26 12.76 11.58
N ALA A 357 35.39 13.82 10.80
CA ALA A 357 35.50 13.70 9.33
C ALA A 357 36.71 12.89 8.89
N GLN A 358 37.85 13.02 9.57
CA GLN A 358 39.08 12.25 9.30
C GLN A 358 38.87 10.75 9.58
N ASP A 359 38.20 10.46 10.70
CA ASP A 359 37.95 9.08 11.10
C ASP A 359 37.03 8.37 10.10
N VAL A 360 35.96 9.02 9.68
CA VAL A 360 35.03 8.47 8.67
C VAL A 360 35.73 8.25 7.34
N ILE A 361 36.53 9.20 6.88
CA ILE A 361 37.34 9.07 5.65
C ILE A 361 38.23 7.84 5.71
N ARG A 362 38.88 7.59 6.88
CA ARG A 362 39.71 6.42 7.09
C ARG A 362 38.91 5.12 7.07
N ILE A 363 37.75 5.11 7.74
CA ILE A 363 36.83 3.93 7.80
C ILE A 363 36.36 3.54 6.39
N PHE A 364 35.94 4.51 5.60
CA PHE A 364 35.45 4.28 4.24
C PHE A 364 36.55 4.14 3.19
N GLN A 365 37.86 4.31 3.58
CA GLN A 365 39.03 4.24 2.70
C GLN A 365 38.91 5.20 1.51
N ILE A 366 38.61 6.47 1.80
CA ILE A 366 38.50 7.53 0.82
C ILE A 366 39.86 8.15 0.59
N ASP A 367 40.27 8.31 -0.67
CA ASP A 367 41.60 8.73 -1.09
C ASP A 367 41.64 10.10 -1.77
N ASN A 368 40.53 10.59 -2.31
CA ASN A 368 40.40 11.87 -3.00
C ASN A 368 38.97 12.42 -2.97
N GLN A 369 38.81 13.72 -3.29
CA GLN A 369 37.54 14.43 -3.24
C GLN A 369 36.47 13.98 -4.27
N ASN A 370 36.83 13.15 -5.25
CA ASN A 370 35.91 12.62 -6.26
C ASN A 370 35.46 11.19 -5.93
N ASN A 371 35.84 10.64 -4.78
CA ASN A 371 35.49 9.30 -4.39
C ASN A 371 33.98 9.21 -4.09
N PRO A 372 33.19 8.31 -4.74
CA PRO A 372 31.74 8.22 -4.59
C PRO A 372 31.29 7.86 -3.16
N LYS A 373 32.15 7.25 -2.35
CA LYS A 373 31.87 6.92 -0.95
C LYS A 373 31.80 8.15 -0.03
N LEU A 374 32.22 9.34 -0.49
CA LEU A 374 32.13 10.58 0.28
C LEU A 374 30.68 10.93 0.67
N GLU A 375 29.71 10.63 -0.19
CA GLU A 375 28.30 10.87 0.15
C GLU A 375 27.83 9.97 1.31
N GLU A 376 28.21 8.70 1.27
CA GLU A 376 27.86 7.74 2.33
C GLU A 376 28.56 8.11 3.66
N ALA A 377 29.83 8.43 3.61
CA ALA A 377 30.62 8.90 4.73
C ALA A 377 30.03 10.19 5.35
N THR A 378 29.54 11.10 4.51
CA THR A 378 28.91 12.34 4.96
C THR A 378 27.57 12.08 5.64
N LYS A 379 26.74 11.20 5.08
CA LYS A 379 25.45 10.81 5.71
C LYS A 379 25.68 10.16 7.07
N GLU A 380 26.67 9.29 7.18
CA GLU A 380 27.02 8.61 8.45
C GLU A 380 27.35 9.62 9.54
N ILE A 381 28.34 10.48 9.30
CA ILE A 381 28.82 11.41 10.34
C ILE A 381 27.77 12.49 10.67
N TYR A 382 27.06 13.03 9.67
CA TYR A 382 26.04 14.04 9.87
C TYR A 382 24.87 13.54 10.70
N SER A 383 24.45 12.29 10.49
CA SER A 383 23.43 11.64 11.30
C SER A 383 23.88 11.48 12.74
N LYS A 384 25.08 10.97 12.97
CA LYS A 384 25.67 10.79 14.31
C LYS A 384 25.81 12.11 15.06
N GLU A 385 26.37 13.13 14.41
CA GLU A 385 26.53 14.44 15.03
C GLU A 385 25.20 15.11 15.37
N PHE A 386 24.19 14.96 14.52
CA PHE A 386 22.87 15.55 14.77
C PHE A 386 22.16 14.92 15.97
N TYR A 387 22.19 13.59 16.10
CA TYR A 387 21.46 12.90 17.16
C TYR A 387 22.23 12.76 18.47
N CYS A 388 23.55 12.59 18.40
CA CYS A 388 24.40 12.27 19.56
C CYS A 388 25.46 13.34 19.83
N GLY A 389 25.72 14.28 18.90
CA GLY A 389 26.78 15.26 19.01
C GLY A 389 26.48 16.36 20.03
N LYS A 390 27.51 16.78 20.76
CA LYS A 390 27.45 17.93 21.70
C LYS A 390 28.47 19.00 21.32
N LEU A 391 28.04 20.25 21.38
CA LEU A 391 28.90 21.39 21.07
C LEU A 391 29.99 21.56 22.13
N LYS A 392 31.24 21.78 21.65
CA LYS A 392 32.42 21.98 22.48
C LYS A 392 32.47 23.40 23.03
N TYR A 393 33.39 23.66 23.97
CA TYR A 393 33.51 24.95 24.64
C TYR A 393 33.84 26.10 23.72
N ASN A 394 34.50 25.86 22.59
CA ASN A 394 34.85 26.90 21.59
C ASN A 394 33.64 27.42 20.81
N THR A 395 32.45 26.93 21.07
CA THR A 395 31.18 27.46 20.51
C THR A 395 30.50 28.52 21.44
N GLY A 396 31.21 28.93 22.50
CA GLY A 396 30.77 29.98 23.41
C GLY A 396 29.49 29.66 24.15
N ARG A 397 28.47 30.49 24.09
CA ARG A 397 27.19 30.33 24.79
C ARG A 397 26.39 29.07 24.39
N PHE A 398 26.74 28.43 23.31
CA PHE A 398 26.08 27.21 22.85
C PHE A 398 26.77 25.92 23.32
N ALA A 399 27.90 26.06 24.02
CA ALA A 399 28.68 24.93 24.54
C ALA A 399 27.82 23.93 25.34
N LYS A 400 28.12 22.65 25.23
CA LYS A 400 27.47 21.52 25.91
C LYS A 400 26.04 21.19 25.45
N LYS A 401 25.42 22.04 24.62
CA LYS A 401 24.11 21.71 24.02
C LYS A 401 24.26 20.60 22.98
N THR A 402 23.22 19.81 22.80
CA THR A 402 23.17 18.91 21.67
C THR A 402 23.07 19.68 20.36
N VAL A 403 23.55 19.11 19.25
CA VAL A 403 23.49 19.79 17.94
C VAL A 403 22.03 20.08 17.56
N SER A 404 21.11 19.17 17.84
CA SER A 404 19.69 19.34 17.55
C SER A 404 19.04 20.51 18.31
N GLU A 405 19.38 20.68 19.60
CA GLU A 405 18.91 21.82 20.42
C GLU A 405 19.53 23.15 20.00
N ALA A 406 20.82 23.14 19.73
CA ALA A 406 21.56 24.35 19.40
C ALA A 406 21.25 24.91 18.01
N LYS A 407 20.95 24.07 17.06
CA LYS A 407 20.71 24.41 15.64
C LYS A 407 19.66 25.53 15.48
N GLU A 408 18.50 25.39 16.11
CA GLU A 408 17.42 26.40 16.01
C GLU A 408 17.77 27.71 16.76
N GLU A 409 18.49 27.63 17.86
CA GLU A 409 18.93 28.82 18.58
C GLU A 409 20.01 29.60 17.80
N ILE A 410 20.96 28.89 17.20
CA ILE A 410 22.02 29.48 16.38
C ILE A 410 21.43 30.13 15.12
N LYS A 411 20.49 29.44 14.48
CA LYS A 411 19.74 29.99 13.35
C LYS A 411 19.07 31.31 13.71
N LYS A 412 18.31 31.34 14.80
CA LYS A 412 17.64 32.59 15.26
C LYS A 412 18.63 33.68 15.58
N TRP A 413 19.72 33.34 16.22
CA TRP A 413 20.75 34.30 16.59
C TRP A 413 21.43 34.94 15.37
N ILE A 414 21.85 34.13 14.39
CA ILE A 414 22.57 34.64 13.23
C ILE A 414 21.66 35.38 12.25
N LEU A 415 20.37 35.02 12.19
CA LEU A 415 19.37 35.79 11.45
C LEU A 415 19.11 37.16 12.11
N ALA A 416 19.01 37.20 13.44
CA ALA A 416 18.78 38.42 14.20
C ALA A 416 19.95 39.40 14.12
N SER A 417 21.20 38.95 13.92
CA SER A 417 22.36 39.79 13.72
C SER A 417 22.45 40.45 12.33
N GLY A 418 21.57 40.02 11.38
CA GLY A 418 21.61 40.49 10.00
C GLY A 418 22.71 39.85 9.15
N ASN A 419 23.50 38.90 9.71
CA ASN A 419 24.58 38.19 9.04
C ASN A 419 24.15 36.87 8.38
N ALA A 420 22.84 36.63 8.34
CA ALA A 420 22.28 35.49 7.63
C ALA A 420 21.02 35.85 6.84
N ASP A 421 20.62 34.95 5.97
CA ASP A 421 19.37 34.98 5.21
C ASP A 421 18.86 33.56 5.01
N ILE A 422 17.73 33.35 4.32
CA ILE A 422 17.12 32.05 4.08
C ILE A 422 17.06 31.78 2.58
N LEU A 423 17.44 30.57 2.20
CA LEU A 423 17.28 30.00 0.86
C LEU A 423 16.50 28.68 0.96
N TYR A 424 15.52 28.50 0.09
CA TYR A 424 14.81 27.24 -0.02
C TYR A 424 15.19 26.54 -1.31
N GLU A 425 15.51 25.24 -1.23
CA GLU A 425 15.83 24.40 -2.38
C GLU A 425 15.08 23.10 -2.35
N LEU A 426 14.74 22.56 -3.52
CA LEU A 426 14.15 21.22 -3.64
C LEU A 426 15.17 20.16 -3.22
N ASN A 427 14.71 19.18 -2.42
CA ASN A 427 15.57 18.07 -1.94
C ASN A 427 15.98 17.11 -3.06
N GLU A 428 15.08 16.88 -4.01
CA GLU A 428 15.26 15.90 -5.11
C GLU A 428 15.18 16.63 -6.47
N ALA A 429 16.08 17.56 -6.71
CA ALA A 429 16.17 18.23 -8.01
C ALA A 429 16.81 17.32 -9.06
N PRO A 430 16.37 17.37 -10.34
CA PRO A 430 15.32 18.25 -10.85
C PRO A 430 13.90 17.63 -10.72
N VAL A 431 12.98 18.30 -10.06
CA VAL A 431 11.55 17.99 -10.09
C VAL A 431 10.92 18.67 -11.30
N ARG A 432 10.18 17.93 -12.13
CA ARG A 432 9.54 18.48 -13.33
C ARG A 432 8.03 18.47 -13.23
N CYS A 433 7.42 19.60 -13.56
CA CYS A 433 5.97 19.71 -13.72
C CYS A 433 5.48 18.88 -14.93
N ARG A 434 4.23 18.48 -14.92
CA ARG A 434 3.61 17.79 -16.07
C ARG A 434 3.62 18.61 -17.37
N CYS A 435 3.78 19.92 -17.29
CA CYS A 435 4.02 20.78 -18.44
C CYS A 435 5.46 20.71 -19.00
N GLY A 436 6.34 19.90 -18.39
CA GLY A 436 7.72 19.72 -18.77
C GLY A 436 8.71 20.73 -18.16
N ALA A 437 8.24 21.81 -17.54
CA ALA A 437 9.09 22.81 -16.91
C ALA A 437 9.69 22.29 -15.60
N GLU A 438 10.91 22.71 -15.30
CA GLU A 438 11.55 22.43 -14.01
C GLU A 438 10.91 23.28 -12.91
N CYS A 439 10.59 22.63 -11.81
CA CYS A 439 9.99 23.27 -10.65
C CYS A 439 11.04 23.98 -9.79
N VAL A 440 10.63 25.05 -9.14
CA VAL A 440 11.44 25.82 -8.19
C VAL A 440 10.71 25.95 -6.87
N VAL A 441 11.38 26.48 -5.83
CA VAL A 441 10.69 26.88 -4.61
C VAL A 441 10.36 28.37 -4.73
N LYS A 442 9.08 28.72 -4.49
CA LYS A 442 8.61 30.11 -4.48
C LYS A 442 8.03 30.49 -3.13
N LEU A 443 8.36 31.67 -2.65
CA LEU A 443 7.76 32.23 -1.46
C LEU A 443 6.48 32.98 -1.86
N LEU A 444 5.32 32.36 -1.60
CA LEU A 444 4.04 32.97 -1.92
C LEU A 444 3.53 33.81 -0.74
N ALA A 445 3.31 35.09 -0.98
CA ALA A 445 2.63 35.99 -0.06
C ALA A 445 1.10 35.83 -0.21
N ASN A 446 0.36 36.03 0.87
CA ASN A 446 -1.11 35.95 0.90
C ASN A 446 -1.71 34.62 0.43
N GLN A 447 -0.96 33.54 0.50
CA GLN A 447 -1.43 32.22 0.19
C GLN A 447 -2.33 31.68 1.31
N TRP A 448 -3.34 30.90 0.94
CA TRP A 448 -4.21 30.18 1.87
C TRP A 448 -3.66 28.77 2.15
N PHE A 449 -3.58 28.41 3.45
CA PHE A 449 -3.04 27.14 3.93
C PHE A 449 -4.02 26.45 4.85
N LEU A 450 -4.06 25.11 4.77
CA LEU A 450 -4.57 24.25 5.84
C LEU A 450 -3.47 24.07 6.88
N ASN A 451 -3.79 24.41 8.13
CA ASN A 451 -2.84 24.41 9.26
C ASN A 451 -2.72 23.01 9.86
N TYR A 452 -2.17 22.05 9.10
CA TYR A 452 -1.94 20.70 9.60
C TYR A 452 -0.86 20.63 10.69
N SER A 453 -0.16 21.71 11.01
CA SER A 453 0.77 21.80 12.14
C SER A 453 0.08 22.11 13.47
N ASP A 454 -1.23 22.36 13.48
CA ASP A 454 -2.00 22.60 14.70
C ASP A 454 -1.87 21.40 15.66
N ARG A 455 -1.44 21.69 16.91
CA ARG A 455 -1.09 20.66 17.89
C ARG A 455 -2.31 19.87 18.37
N GLU A 456 -3.43 20.52 18.60
CA GLU A 456 -4.65 19.88 19.08
C GLU A 456 -5.22 18.98 17.99
N TRP A 457 -5.20 19.45 16.75
CA TRP A 457 -5.65 18.67 15.61
C TRP A 457 -4.80 17.42 15.42
N LYS A 458 -3.45 17.54 15.46
CA LYS A 458 -2.52 16.40 15.40
C LYS A 458 -2.74 15.39 16.51
N GLN A 459 -2.87 15.82 17.76
CA GLN A 459 -3.12 14.94 18.89
C GLN A 459 -4.42 14.15 18.73
N LYS A 460 -5.48 14.81 18.27
CA LYS A 460 -6.76 14.19 17.99
C LYS A 460 -6.64 13.12 16.87
N VAL A 461 -5.87 13.42 15.82
CA VAL A 461 -5.63 12.49 14.70
C VAL A 461 -4.80 11.30 15.14
N HIS A 462 -3.72 11.48 15.91
CA HIS A 462 -2.94 10.39 16.49
C HIS A 462 -3.80 9.47 17.35
N SER A 463 -4.64 10.04 18.24
CA SER A 463 -5.55 9.24 19.05
C SER A 463 -6.45 8.37 18.18
N TRP A 464 -7.04 8.94 17.13
CA TRP A 464 -7.96 8.20 16.27
C TRP A 464 -7.25 7.16 15.39
N ILE A 465 -6.08 7.45 14.85
CA ILE A 465 -5.26 6.47 14.12
C ILE A 465 -4.97 5.23 14.99
N ASN A 466 -4.76 5.42 16.29
CA ASN A 466 -4.50 4.31 17.20
C ASN A 466 -5.76 3.52 17.61
N GLU A 467 -6.94 4.14 17.51
CA GLU A 467 -8.22 3.50 17.81
C GLU A 467 -8.87 2.82 16.59
N MET A 468 -8.78 3.44 15.41
CA MET A 468 -9.40 2.94 14.20
C MET A 468 -8.70 1.69 13.66
N LYS A 469 -9.45 0.88 12.90
CA LYS A 469 -8.89 -0.29 12.24
C LYS A 469 -8.12 0.13 10.98
N ILE A 470 -6.85 -0.29 10.88
CA ILE A 470 -6.00 -0.07 9.71
C ILE A 470 -5.50 -1.42 9.23
N LEU A 471 -5.67 -1.70 7.95
CA LEU A 471 -5.24 -2.95 7.32
C LEU A 471 -4.27 -2.68 6.16
N PRO A 472 -3.11 -3.35 6.13
CA PRO A 472 -2.61 -4.18 7.22
C PRO A 472 -2.05 -3.31 8.36
N GLU A 473 -1.92 -3.89 9.55
CA GLU A 473 -1.58 -3.17 10.77
C GLU A 473 -0.23 -2.42 10.71
N GLU A 474 0.73 -2.95 9.95
CA GLU A 474 2.08 -2.40 9.79
C GLU A 474 2.09 -0.95 9.26
N ILE A 475 1.07 -0.58 8.47
CA ILE A 475 0.99 0.75 7.87
C ILE A 475 0.61 1.85 8.87
N ARG A 476 0.11 1.50 10.05
CA ARG A 476 -0.26 2.44 11.12
C ARG A 476 0.88 3.39 11.50
N ASN A 477 2.10 2.87 11.59
CA ASN A 477 3.28 3.67 11.92
C ASN A 477 3.58 4.71 10.83
N GLU A 478 3.33 4.37 9.56
CA GLU A 478 3.50 5.31 8.45
C GLU A 478 2.53 6.49 8.57
N PHE A 479 1.26 6.25 8.91
CA PHE A 479 0.30 7.31 9.19
C PHE A 479 0.75 8.23 10.34
N ASN A 480 1.18 7.65 11.46
CA ASN A 480 1.67 8.42 12.61
C ASN A 480 2.88 9.29 12.23
N ASN A 481 3.85 8.73 11.50
CA ASN A 481 5.01 9.48 11.00
C ASN A 481 4.60 10.63 10.09
N VAL A 482 3.62 10.42 9.20
CA VAL A 482 3.08 11.48 8.34
C VAL A 482 2.49 12.60 9.16
N VAL A 483 1.67 12.31 10.16
CA VAL A 483 1.09 13.31 11.06
C VAL A 483 2.18 14.13 11.77
N ASP A 484 3.27 13.47 12.20
CA ASP A 484 4.36 14.15 12.90
C ASP A 484 5.07 15.20 12.03
N TRP A 485 5.43 14.83 10.79
CA TRP A 485 6.17 15.75 9.92
C TRP A 485 5.30 16.75 9.15
N LEU A 486 3.99 16.54 9.09
CA LEU A 486 3.09 17.38 8.33
C LEU A 486 3.12 18.83 8.82
N ARG A 487 3.16 19.79 7.89
CA ARG A 487 3.18 21.25 8.15
C ARG A 487 1.98 21.90 7.46
N GLU A 488 1.97 23.24 7.50
CA GLU A 488 1.01 24.03 6.74
C GLU A 488 1.08 23.66 5.26
N ARG A 489 -0.08 23.38 4.65
CA ARG A 489 -0.16 23.00 3.25
C ARG A 489 -1.02 23.97 2.46
N ALA A 490 -0.48 24.47 1.34
CA ALA A 490 -1.21 25.35 0.43
C ALA A 490 -2.50 24.65 -0.04
N CYS A 491 -3.65 25.25 0.24
CA CYS A 491 -4.97 24.69 -0.05
C CYS A 491 -5.72 25.41 -1.18
N ALA A 492 -5.10 26.39 -1.82
CA ALA A 492 -5.72 27.14 -2.91
C ALA A 492 -4.72 27.48 -4.00
N ARG A 493 -5.21 27.70 -5.21
CA ARG A 493 -4.47 28.02 -6.42
C ARG A 493 -5.14 29.16 -7.18
N GLN A 494 -4.37 29.93 -7.97
CA GLN A 494 -4.93 31.02 -8.78
C GLN A 494 -5.57 30.53 -10.08
N HIS A 495 -5.11 29.39 -10.61
CA HIS A 495 -5.61 28.79 -11.84
C HIS A 495 -5.95 27.32 -11.63
N GLY A 496 -7.01 26.82 -12.26
CA GLY A 496 -7.46 25.44 -12.17
C GLY A 496 -8.94 25.27 -12.48
N LEU A 497 -9.37 24.01 -12.55
CA LEU A 497 -10.77 23.63 -12.44
C LEU A 497 -11.09 23.36 -10.97
N GLY A 498 -12.25 23.76 -10.51
CA GLY A 498 -12.72 23.46 -9.16
C GLY A 498 -13.49 24.58 -8.48
N THR A 499 -13.73 24.41 -7.20
CA THR A 499 -14.51 25.33 -6.36
C THR A 499 -13.69 26.54 -5.95
N LYS A 500 -14.25 27.73 -6.06
CA LYS A 500 -13.62 28.96 -5.57
C LYS A 500 -13.71 29.06 -4.04
N LEU A 501 -12.70 29.65 -3.39
CA LEU A 501 -12.78 29.95 -1.97
C LEU A 501 -13.98 30.86 -1.67
N PRO A 502 -14.77 30.58 -0.64
CA PRO A 502 -16.02 31.32 -0.39
C PRO A 502 -15.81 32.79 -0.02
N TRP A 503 -14.68 33.16 0.55
CA TRP A 503 -14.33 34.52 0.98
C TRP A 503 -13.30 35.22 0.09
N ASP A 504 -12.69 34.48 -0.87
CA ASP A 504 -11.70 35.04 -1.81
C ASP A 504 -11.81 34.37 -3.16
N LYS A 505 -12.69 34.88 -4.01
CA LYS A 505 -13.06 34.31 -5.30
C LYS A 505 -11.92 34.29 -6.35
N ASN A 506 -10.76 34.94 -6.04
CA ASN A 506 -9.56 34.85 -6.88
C ASN A 506 -8.80 33.53 -6.69
N TRP A 507 -9.13 32.78 -5.67
CA TRP A 507 -8.51 31.51 -5.34
C TRP A 507 -9.46 30.34 -5.56
N ILE A 508 -8.93 29.27 -6.14
CA ILE A 508 -9.61 27.98 -6.37
C ILE A 508 -9.05 26.99 -5.37
N ILE A 509 -9.92 26.25 -4.71
CA ILE A 509 -9.55 25.21 -3.75
C ILE A 509 -8.78 24.10 -4.47
N GLU A 510 -7.69 23.68 -3.87
CA GLU A 510 -6.76 22.68 -4.40
C GLU A 510 -7.37 21.27 -4.36
N SER A 511 -7.00 20.43 -5.34
CA SER A 511 -7.59 19.12 -5.56
C SER A 511 -7.47 18.13 -4.40
N LEU A 512 -6.38 18.15 -3.63
CA LEU A 512 -6.27 17.31 -2.43
C LEU A 512 -7.10 17.83 -1.25
N SER A 513 -7.49 19.11 -1.29
CA SER A 513 -8.26 19.74 -0.23
C SER A 513 -9.77 19.63 -0.43
N ASP A 514 -10.23 19.56 -1.69
CA ASP A 514 -11.66 19.36 -2.03
C ASP A 514 -12.08 17.89 -2.05
N SER A 515 -11.13 16.97 -1.88
CA SER A 515 -11.36 15.53 -2.03
C SER A 515 -11.33 14.74 -0.71
N VAL A 516 -11.39 15.40 0.43
CA VAL A 516 -11.16 14.74 1.72
C VAL A 516 -12.43 14.32 2.47
N ILE A 517 -13.58 14.90 2.18
CA ILE A 517 -14.86 14.56 2.85
C ILE A 517 -15.99 14.21 1.88
N TYR A 518 -15.69 14.01 0.59
CA TYR A 518 -16.70 13.72 -0.43
C TYR A 518 -17.53 12.45 -0.18
N MET A 519 -17.10 11.61 0.74
CA MET A 519 -17.84 10.41 1.15
C MET A 519 -19.23 10.79 1.69
N ALA A 520 -19.32 11.91 2.39
CA ALA A 520 -20.60 12.45 2.85
C ALA A 520 -21.48 12.91 1.68
N TYR A 521 -20.87 13.44 0.63
CA TYR A 521 -21.57 13.94 -0.54
C TYR A 521 -22.27 12.82 -1.34
N TYR A 522 -21.77 11.58 -1.31
CA TYR A 522 -22.45 10.45 -1.96
C TYR A 522 -23.89 10.27 -1.54
N ILE A 523 -24.22 10.65 -0.31
CA ILE A 523 -25.60 10.57 0.18
C ILE A 523 -26.48 11.60 -0.52
N ILE A 524 -25.95 12.80 -0.73
CA ILE A 524 -26.66 13.90 -1.41
C ILE A 524 -26.74 13.68 -2.91
N ALA A 525 -25.69 13.14 -3.53
CA ALA A 525 -25.58 13.00 -5.00
C ALA A 525 -26.80 12.29 -5.62
N LYS A 526 -27.35 11.29 -4.96
CA LYS A 526 -28.57 10.60 -5.42
C LYS A 526 -29.73 11.57 -5.61
N TYR A 527 -29.91 12.51 -4.68
CA TYR A 527 -31.01 13.48 -4.69
C TYR A 527 -30.74 14.62 -5.67
N VAL A 528 -29.50 14.94 -5.94
CA VAL A 528 -29.11 15.85 -7.02
C VAL A 528 -29.43 15.23 -8.38
N ASN A 529 -29.05 13.97 -8.58
CA ASN A 529 -29.28 13.25 -9.82
C ASN A 529 -30.78 13.00 -10.10
N SER A 530 -31.57 12.80 -9.06
CA SER A 530 -33.05 12.70 -9.16
C SER A 530 -33.72 14.08 -9.27
N LYS A 531 -32.99 15.20 -9.25
CA LYS A 531 -33.46 16.58 -9.30
C LYS A 531 -34.39 16.99 -8.14
N GLU A 532 -34.28 16.29 -7.01
CA GLU A 532 -34.98 16.66 -5.76
C GLU A 532 -34.31 17.87 -5.08
N ILE A 533 -33.01 18.06 -5.29
CA ILE A 533 -32.20 19.21 -4.85
C ILE A 533 -31.31 19.72 -5.97
N SER A 534 -30.98 21.01 -5.91
CA SER A 534 -30.10 21.70 -6.87
C SER A 534 -29.20 22.73 -6.18
N SER A 535 -28.28 23.35 -6.91
CA SER A 535 -27.43 24.42 -6.38
C SER A 535 -28.21 25.63 -5.89
N ASP A 536 -29.38 25.91 -6.48
CA ASP A 536 -30.19 27.10 -6.14
C ASP A 536 -30.90 26.94 -4.79
N ASN A 537 -31.10 25.71 -4.34
CA ASN A 537 -31.79 25.39 -3.10
C ASN A 537 -30.91 24.70 -2.05
N THR A 538 -29.60 24.67 -2.22
CA THR A 538 -28.65 24.19 -1.20
C THR A 538 -27.87 25.36 -0.58
N CYS A 539 -27.80 25.39 0.75
CA CYS A 539 -27.12 26.44 1.51
C CYS A 539 -26.42 25.83 2.73
N ASP A 540 -25.63 26.60 3.47
CA ASP A 540 -24.88 26.08 4.62
C ASP A 540 -25.76 25.43 5.69
N SER A 541 -26.92 26.05 5.99
CA SER A 541 -27.84 25.47 6.97
C SER A 541 -28.41 24.11 6.57
N PHE A 542 -28.47 23.81 5.27
CA PHE A 542 -28.84 22.48 4.78
C PHE A 542 -27.76 21.46 5.13
N PHE A 543 -26.48 21.76 4.86
CA PHE A 543 -25.36 20.88 5.16
C PHE A 543 -25.17 20.70 6.68
N ASP A 544 -25.33 21.79 7.47
CA ASP A 544 -25.27 21.75 8.93
C ASP A 544 -26.36 20.83 9.49
N TYR A 545 -27.59 20.91 8.96
CA TYR A 545 -28.71 20.09 9.42
C TYR A 545 -28.51 18.62 9.03
N VAL A 546 -28.16 18.36 7.80
CA VAL A 546 -28.00 17.00 7.28
C VAL A 546 -26.81 16.28 7.93
N PHE A 547 -25.66 16.94 7.99
CA PHE A 547 -24.42 16.30 8.37
C PHE A 547 -24.06 16.42 9.85
N LEU A 548 -24.38 17.57 10.45
CA LEU A 548 -24.03 17.86 11.84
C LEU A 548 -25.22 17.75 12.80
N THR A 549 -26.43 17.65 12.27
CA THR A 549 -27.68 17.70 13.05
C THR A 549 -27.84 19.05 13.75
N GLU A 550 -27.34 20.13 13.16
CA GLU A 550 -27.43 21.50 13.68
C GLU A 550 -28.57 22.27 13.00
N GLY A 551 -29.31 23.08 13.76
CA GLY A 551 -30.41 23.91 13.25
C GLY A 551 -31.78 23.25 13.36
N HIS A 552 -32.79 23.87 12.74
CA HIS A 552 -34.20 23.44 12.79
C HIS A 552 -34.74 23.18 11.40
N LEU A 553 -35.38 22.00 11.19
CA LEU A 553 -35.93 21.56 9.92
C LEU A 553 -36.79 22.62 9.22
N LYS A 554 -37.72 23.29 9.92
CA LYS A 554 -38.59 24.31 9.34
C LYS A 554 -37.80 25.49 8.76
N LYS A 555 -36.74 25.91 9.47
CA LYS A 555 -35.86 27.01 9.03
C LYS A 555 -35.07 26.60 7.81
N VAL A 556 -34.43 25.44 7.85
CA VAL A 556 -33.64 24.89 6.72
C VAL A 556 -34.51 24.73 5.49
N SER A 557 -35.70 24.16 5.62
CA SER A 557 -36.64 24.01 4.52
C SER A 557 -37.09 25.35 3.90
N SER A 558 -37.30 26.38 4.75
CA SER A 558 -37.65 27.73 4.30
C SER A 558 -36.45 28.39 3.61
N ASP A 559 -35.28 28.40 4.22
CA ASP A 559 -34.07 29.08 3.73
C ASP A 559 -33.61 28.49 2.39
N CYS A 560 -33.66 27.17 2.26
CA CYS A 560 -33.19 26.44 1.07
C CYS A 560 -34.31 26.12 0.09
N LYS A 561 -35.59 26.44 0.40
CA LYS A 561 -36.75 26.12 -0.46
C LYS A 561 -36.85 24.64 -0.86
N ILE A 562 -36.49 23.74 0.06
CA ILE A 562 -36.61 22.29 -0.09
C ILE A 562 -37.79 21.81 0.82
N LYS A 563 -38.57 20.85 0.33
CA LYS A 563 -39.66 20.26 1.12
C LYS A 563 -39.07 19.61 2.39
N PRO A 564 -39.70 19.81 3.58
CA PRO A 564 -39.21 19.24 4.83
C PRO A 564 -38.96 17.73 4.76
N GLU A 565 -39.84 17.00 4.09
CA GLU A 565 -39.80 15.55 3.96
C GLU A 565 -38.55 15.10 3.18
N VAL A 566 -38.08 15.90 2.18
CA VAL A 566 -36.86 15.63 1.42
C VAL A 566 -35.65 15.87 2.29
N VAL A 567 -35.62 16.98 3.04
CA VAL A 567 -34.49 17.30 3.93
C VAL A 567 -34.32 16.24 5.00
N GLU A 568 -35.45 15.81 5.64
CA GLU A 568 -35.43 14.77 6.66
C GLU A 568 -34.96 13.42 6.07
N LYS A 569 -35.52 13.04 4.93
CA LYS A 569 -35.12 11.81 4.24
C LYS A 569 -33.61 11.76 3.93
N ILE A 570 -33.00 12.87 3.49
CA ILE A 570 -31.56 12.96 3.22
C ILE A 570 -30.76 12.82 4.51
N LYS A 571 -31.20 13.48 5.59
CA LYS A 571 -30.57 13.37 6.90
C LYS A 571 -30.63 11.95 7.46
N ASP A 572 -31.83 11.32 7.41
CA ASP A 572 -32.00 9.95 7.86
C ASP A 572 -31.12 8.97 7.08
N GLU A 573 -31.01 9.18 5.77
CA GLU A 573 -30.13 8.38 4.93
C GLU A 573 -28.65 8.59 5.28
N PHE A 574 -28.23 9.83 5.57
CA PHE A 574 -26.88 10.11 6.07
C PHE A 574 -26.64 9.43 7.41
N GLN A 575 -27.55 9.55 8.35
CA GLN A 575 -27.43 8.93 9.67
C GLN A 575 -27.42 7.41 9.60
N TYR A 576 -28.09 6.82 8.61
CA TYR A 576 -28.09 5.38 8.39
C TYR A 576 -26.74 4.91 7.84
N PHE A 577 -26.21 5.53 6.78
CA PHE A 577 -25.00 5.03 6.12
C PHE A 577 -23.69 5.52 6.76
N TYR A 578 -23.65 6.73 7.34
CA TYR A 578 -22.43 7.24 7.94
C TYR A 578 -22.23 6.69 9.37
N PRO A 579 -20.99 6.46 9.80
CA PRO A 579 -19.68 6.73 9.18
C PRO A 579 -19.29 5.77 8.05
N VAL A 580 -18.23 6.11 7.33
CA VAL A 580 -17.56 5.20 6.38
C VAL A 580 -17.00 4.00 7.16
N ASN A 581 -17.46 2.79 6.83
CA ASN A 581 -17.00 1.57 7.50
C ASN A 581 -15.64 1.09 6.97
N ALA A 582 -15.37 1.25 5.65
CA ALA A 582 -14.09 0.91 5.08
C ALA A 582 -13.69 1.86 3.95
N ARG A 583 -12.47 2.38 4.01
CA ARG A 583 -11.85 3.20 2.97
C ARG A 583 -10.69 2.47 2.33
N HIS A 584 -10.81 2.10 1.04
CA HIS A 584 -9.76 1.45 0.28
C HIS A 584 -8.92 2.45 -0.52
N SER A 585 -7.59 2.30 -0.50
CA SER A 585 -6.70 3.16 -1.27
C SER A 585 -5.31 2.54 -1.47
N GLY A 586 -4.55 3.07 -2.43
CA GLY A 586 -3.13 2.74 -2.61
C GLY A 586 -2.24 3.35 -1.52
N ARG A 587 -1.10 2.72 -1.25
CA ARG A 587 -0.11 3.18 -0.26
C ARG A 587 0.45 4.56 -0.59
N ASP A 588 0.56 4.89 -1.86
CA ASP A 588 0.99 6.20 -2.36
C ASP A 588 0.12 7.38 -1.88
N LEU A 589 -1.13 7.10 -1.44
CA LEU A 589 -2.03 8.10 -0.89
C LEU A 589 -1.97 8.23 0.64
N VAL A 590 -1.16 7.43 1.35
CA VAL A 590 -0.98 7.55 2.80
C VAL A 590 -0.38 8.90 3.19
N PRO A 591 0.72 9.39 2.55
CA PRO A 591 1.36 10.64 2.95
C PRO A 591 0.56 11.91 2.62
N ASN A 592 -0.56 11.77 1.94
CA ASN A 592 -1.38 12.90 1.50
C ASN A 592 -2.88 12.64 1.73
N HIS A 593 -3.60 12.18 0.71
CA HIS A 593 -5.06 12.08 0.69
C HIS A 593 -5.65 11.32 1.90
N LEU A 594 -5.11 10.16 2.28
CA LEU A 594 -5.67 9.35 3.37
C LEU A 594 -5.46 10.02 4.74
N THR A 595 -4.30 10.62 4.95
CA THR A 595 -4.04 11.37 6.19
C THR A 595 -4.92 12.63 6.25
N PHE A 596 -5.07 13.37 5.14
CA PHE A 596 -5.97 14.54 5.10
C PHE A 596 -7.44 14.16 5.26
N PHE A 597 -7.85 13.03 4.74
CA PHE A 597 -9.18 12.46 4.97
C PHE A 597 -9.47 12.29 6.47
N ILE A 598 -8.52 11.73 7.24
CA ILE A 598 -8.67 11.60 8.70
C ILE A 598 -8.76 12.98 9.33
N PHE A 599 -7.78 13.87 9.07
CA PHE A 599 -7.74 15.23 9.64
C PHE A 599 -9.08 15.95 9.46
N ASN A 600 -9.59 16.01 8.24
CA ASN A 600 -10.78 16.78 7.91
C ASN A 600 -12.06 16.16 8.49
N HIS A 601 -12.19 14.83 8.52
CA HIS A 601 -13.32 14.19 9.19
C HIS A 601 -13.37 14.51 10.69
N LEU A 602 -12.22 14.47 11.34
CA LEU A 602 -12.13 14.78 12.77
C LEU A 602 -12.34 16.26 13.08
N ALA A 603 -12.04 17.14 12.12
CA ALA A 603 -12.29 18.58 12.27
C ALA A 603 -13.77 18.92 12.11
N ILE A 604 -14.45 18.33 11.14
CA ILE A 604 -15.78 18.78 10.70
C ILE A 604 -16.89 17.97 11.37
N PHE A 605 -16.77 16.66 11.39
CA PHE A 605 -17.85 15.76 11.83
C PHE A 605 -17.76 15.41 13.32
N PRO A 606 -18.90 15.09 13.97
CA PRO A 606 -18.91 14.55 15.32
C PRO A 606 -18.28 13.15 15.33
N ARG A 607 -17.76 12.72 16.50
CA ARG A 607 -17.04 11.44 16.67
C ARG A 607 -17.78 10.23 16.08
N LYS A 608 -19.09 10.16 16.21
CA LYS A 608 -19.91 9.06 15.66
C LYS A 608 -19.84 8.95 14.12
N CYS A 609 -19.38 9.98 13.45
CA CYS A 609 -19.22 10.04 11.97
C CYS A 609 -17.77 9.88 11.51
N TRP A 610 -16.82 9.60 12.42
CA TRP A 610 -15.42 9.41 12.03
C TRP A 610 -15.22 8.06 11.34
N PRO A 611 -14.32 7.96 10.36
CA PRO A 611 -14.11 6.73 9.59
C PRO A 611 -13.63 5.58 10.49
N GLU A 612 -14.14 4.36 10.26
CA GLU A 612 -13.87 3.20 11.11
C GLU A 612 -12.66 2.38 10.66
N GLU A 613 -12.47 2.21 9.34
CA GLU A 613 -11.41 1.37 8.80
C GLU A 613 -10.77 1.98 7.55
N ILE A 614 -9.45 1.86 7.44
CA ILE A 614 -8.69 2.11 6.21
C ILE A 614 -8.00 0.82 5.77
N VAL A 615 -8.12 0.49 4.48
CA VAL A 615 -7.47 -0.66 3.85
C VAL A 615 -6.49 -0.15 2.80
N VAL A 616 -5.20 -0.44 2.99
CA VAL A 616 -4.12 0.05 2.13
C VAL A 616 -3.52 -1.08 1.32
N ASN A 617 -3.34 -0.87 0.03
CA ASN A 617 -2.72 -1.85 -0.88
C ASN A 617 -1.47 -1.31 -1.58
N GLY A 618 -0.57 -2.22 -1.92
CA GLY A 618 0.60 -1.94 -2.75
C GLY A 618 0.23 -1.74 -4.23
N SER A 619 1.24 -1.50 -5.05
CA SER A 619 1.12 -1.22 -6.49
C SER A 619 0.90 -2.49 -7.32
N VAL A 620 0.78 -2.33 -8.64
CA VAL A 620 0.80 -3.44 -9.60
C VAL A 620 1.98 -3.26 -10.54
N MET A 621 2.77 -4.31 -10.68
CA MET A 621 3.86 -4.41 -11.65
C MET A 621 3.39 -5.20 -12.89
N MET A 622 4.12 -5.06 -13.97
CA MET A 622 3.95 -5.83 -15.19
C MET A 622 5.23 -6.59 -15.47
N ASP A 623 5.18 -7.94 -15.41
CA ASP A 623 6.33 -8.81 -15.58
C ASP A 623 7.55 -8.36 -14.74
N GLY A 624 7.31 -8.11 -13.44
CA GLY A 624 8.31 -7.68 -12.46
C GLY A 624 8.80 -6.24 -12.58
N LYS A 625 8.20 -5.41 -13.46
CA LYS A 625 8.58 -4.01 -13.67
C LYS A 625 7.43 -3.06 -13.33
N LYS A 626 7.77 -1.89 -12.77
CA LYS A 626 6.78 -0.82 -12.55
C LYS A 626 6.16 -0.39 -13.87
N MET A 627 4.83 -0.27 -13.90
CA MET A 627 4.13 0.23 -15.07
C MET A 627 4.41 1.73 -15.25
N SER A 628 4.85 2.12 -16.44
CA SER A 628 5.02 3.52 -16.81
C SER A 628 4.80 3.74 -18.31
N LYS A 629 4.35 4.95 -18.68
CA LYS A 629 4.16 5.34 -20.08
C LYS A 629 5.47 5.31 -20.87
N SER A 630 6.57 5.73 -20.24
CA SER A 630 7.91 5.77 -20.86
C SER A 630 8.47 4.38 -21.17
N MET A 631 8.03 3.35 -20.44
CA MET A 631 8.43 1.95 -20.68
C MET A 631 7.50 1.24 -21.68
N GLY A 632 6.39 1.85 -22.08
CA GLY A 632 5.43 1.25 -23.00
C GLY A 632 4.73 -0.01 -22.46
N ASN A 633 4.78 -0.25 -21.15
CA ASN A 633 4.25 -1.45 -20.51
C ASN A 633 2.88 -1.23 -19.81
N ILE A 634 2.17 -0.15 -20.17
CA ILE A 634 0.81 0.12 -19.70
C ILE A 634 -0.19 -0.58 -20.61
N ILE A 635 -1.06 -1.38 -20.01
CA ILE A 635 -2.19 -2.00 -20.70
C ILE A 635 -3.47 -1.33 -20.20
N PRO A 636 -4.25 -0.67 -21.09
CA PRO A 636 -5.58 -0.17 -20.74
C PRO A 636 -6.46 -1.30 -20.21
N LEU A 637 -7.21 -1.02 -19.15
CA LEU A 637 -7.99 -2.06 -18.46
C LEU A 637 -9.01 -2.73 -19.37
N ARG A 638 -9.70 -1.94 -20.20
CA ARG A 638 -10.70 -2.46 -21.14
C ARG A 638 -10.10 -3.35 -22.24
N ASP A 639 -8.87 -3.05 -22.68
CA ASP A 639 -8.15 -3.92 -23.63
C ASP A 639 -7.82 -5.27 -22.98
N ALA A 640 -7.37 -5.24 -21.72
CA ALA A 640 -7.13 -6.48 -20.97
C ALA A 640 -8.41 -7.31 -20.77
N ILE A 641 -9.55 -6.65 -20.46
CA ILE A 641 -10.85 -7.32 -20.29
C ILE A 641 -11.27 -8.01 -21.59
N SER A 642 -11.14 -7.33 -22.73
CA SER A 642 -11.53 -7.89 -24.01
C SER A 642 -10.76 -9.15 -24.41
N VAL A 643 -9.50 -9.29 -23.93
CA VAL A 643 -8.63 -10.44 -24.25
C VAL A 643 -8.81 -11.57 -23.22
N HIS A 644 -8.88 -11.24 -21.96
CA HIS A 644 -8.79 -12.22 -20.88
C HIS A 644 -10.09 -12.48 -20.14
N GLY A 645 -11.07 -11.59 -20.24
CA GLY A 645 -12.27 -11.57 -19.41
C GLY A 645 -12.01 -10.93 -18.04
N ALA A 646 -13.04 -10.31 -17.48
CA ALA A 646 -12.95 -9.56 -16.24
C ALA A 646 -12.55 -10.43 -15.04
N ASP A 647 -13.18 -11.59 -14.88
CA ASP A 647 -12.93 -12.48 -13.73
C ASP A 647 -11.50 -13.04 -13.72
N SER A 648 -10.92 -13.32 -14.90
CA SER A 648 -9.53 -13.76 -14.99
C SER A 648 -8.55 -12.69 -14.54
N ILE A 649 -8.82 -11.41 -14.90
CA ILE A 649 -8.01 -10.26 -14.47
C ILE A 649 -8.14 -10.06 -12.96
N ARG A 650 -9.37 -10.06 -12.43
CA ARG A 650 -9.64 -9.94 -10.99
C ARG A 650 -8.84 -10.96 -10.19
N LEU A 651 -8.93 -12.23 -10.58
CA LEU A 651 -8.21 -13.31 -9.91
C LEU A 651 -6.69 -13.17 -10.03
N ALA A 652 -6.17 -12.82 -11.20
CA ALA A 652 -4.74 -12.65 -11.41
C ALA A 652 -4.15 -11.56 -10.49
N ILE A 653 -4.84 -10.44 -10.36
CA ILE A 653 -4.43 -9.34 -9.47
C ILE A 653 -4.46 -9.77 -8.00
N LEU A 654 -5.47 -10.55 -7.59
CA LEU A 654 -5.68 -10.92 -6.20
C LEU A 654 -4.79 -12.09 -5.74
N ILE A 655 -4.48 -13.04 -6.63
CA ILE A 655 -3.64 -14.20 -6.31
C ILE A 655 -2.17 -13.83 -6.19
N SER A 656 -1.72 -12.82 -6.93
CA SER A 656 -0.29 -12.50 -7.04
C SER A 656 0.30 -11.92 -5.76
N ALA A 657 -0.49 -11.25 -4.90
CA ALA A 657 0.05 -10.55 -3.74
C ALA A 657 -0.98 -10.34 -2.62
N GLU A 658 -0.50 -10.30 -1.38
CA GLU A 658 -1.25 -9.77 -0.23
C GLU A 658 -1.26 -8.24 -0.24
N LEU A 659 -1.99 -7.61 0.73
CA LEU A 659 -2.33 -6.18 0.68
C LEU A 659 -1.16 -5.25 0.36
N LEU A 660 -0.07 -5.24 1.15
CA LEU A 660 1.06 -4.32 0.95
C LEU A 660 2.08 -4.76 -0.10
N GLN A 661 2.03 -6.02 -0.49
CA GLN A 661 2.92 -6.53 -1.53
C GLN A 661 2.51 -5.97 -2.88
N ASP A 662 3.48 -5.65 -3.72
CA ASP A 662 3.20 -5.29 -5.10
C ASP A 662 2.73 -6.53 -5.87
N ALA A 663 1.58 -6.42 -6.53
CA ALA A 663 1.04 -7.49 -7.36
C ALA A 663 1.77 -7.51 -8.70
N ASP A 664 2.13 -8.69 -9.18
CA ASP A 664 2.70 -8.83 -10.51
C ASP A 664 1.66 -9.40 -11.48
N PHE A 665 1.35 -8.66 -12.51
CA PHE A 665 0.44 -9.07 -13.56
C PHE A 665 1.22 -9.76 -14.68
N ASN A 666 1.06 -11.08 -14.77
CA ASN A 666 1.70 -11.90 -15.78
C ASN A 666 0.66 -12.53 -16.69
N GLN A 667 0.79 -12.37 -18.00
CA GLN A 667 -0.19 -12.84 -18.98
C GLN A 667 -0.34 -14.38 -19.05
N GLU A 668 0.73 -15.13 -18.79
CA GLU A 668 0.66 -16.60 -18.75
C GLU A 668 -0.15 -17.07 -17.56
N ALA A 669 0.05 -16.45 -16.39
CA ALA A 669 -0.73 -16.74 -15.20
C ALA A 669 -2.23 -16.47 -15.43
N VAL A 670 -2.57 -15.37 -16.12
CA VAL A 670 -3.97 -15.04 -16.47
C VAL A 670 -4.58 -16.13 -17.36
N ARG A 671 -3.85 -16.64 -18.36
CA ARG A 671 -4.32 -17.74 -19.21
C ARG A 671 -4.55 -19.02 -18.42
N GLY A 672 -3.64 -19.35 -17.49
CA GLY A 672 -3.80 -20.49 -16.59
C GLY A 672 -5.07 -20.38 -15.72
N ILE A 673 -5.35 -19.20 -15.20
CA ILE A 673 -6.57 -18.91 -14.44
C ILE A 673 -7.81 -19.09 -15.31
N LYS A 674 -7.81 -18.53 -16.52
CA LYS A 674 -8.92 -18.65 -17.48
C LYS A 674 -9.27 -20.11 -17.77
N ASN A 675 -8.28 -20.94 -18.07
CA ASN A 675 -8.48 -22.37 -18.31
C ASN A 675 -9.06 -23.10 -17.08
N LYS A 676 -8.62 -22.71 -15.87
CA LYS A 676 -9.16 -23.26 -14.63
C LYS A 676 -10.63 -22.90 -14.45
N LEU A 677 -11.02 -21.65 -14.74
CA LEU A 677 -12.40 -21.22 -14.68
C LEU A 677 -13.30 -21.96 -15.67
N GLU A 678 -12.81 -22.23 -16.88
CA GLU A 678 -13.52 -23.04 -17.89
C GLU A 678 -13.75 -24.48 -17.41
N THR A 679 -12.75 -25.10 -16.80
CA THR A 679 -12.88 -26.42 -16.20
C THR A 679 -13.94 -26.45 -15.08
N MET A 680 -13.91 -25.45 -14.19
CA MET A 680 -14.89 -25.32 -13.11
C MET A 680 -16.32 -25.12 -13.63
N LEU A 681 -16.50 -24.36 -14.71
CA LEU A 681 -17.79 -24.18 -15.38
C LEU A 681 -18.35 -25.49 -15.91
N ASP A 682 -17.50 -26.33 -16.49
CA ASP A 682 -17.90 -27.64 -17.00
C ASP A 682 -18.24 -28.62 -15.87
N GLU A 683 -17.53 -28.57 -14.76
CA GLU A 683 -17.83 -29.39 -13.57
C GLU A 683 -19.23 -29.10 -13.01
N CYS A 684 -19.64 -27.86 -12.96
CA CYS A 684 -20.96 -27.45 -12.44
C CYS A 684 -22.14 -27.98 -13.29
N THR A 685 -21.88 -28.48 -14.50
CA THR A 685 -22.93 -29.06 -15.34
C THR A 685 -23.17 -30.54 -15.05
N LYS A 686 -22.25 -31.23 -14.41
CA LYS A 686 -22.22 -32.68 -14.27
C LYS A 686 -23.07 -33.22 -13.12
N TYR A 687 -23.21 -32.42 -12.05
CA TYR A 687 -23.77 -32.91 -10.79
C TYR A 687 -25.11 -32.27 -10.50
N ARG A 688 -26.03 -33.00 -9.90
CA ARG A 688 -27.40 -32.58 -9.60
C ARG A 688 -27.75 -32.91 -8.16
N PRO A 689 -28.66 -32.16 -7.54
CA PRO A 689 -29.16 -32.48 -6.21
C PRO A 689 -29.71 -33.92 -6.19
N SER A 690 -29.33 -34.66 -5.17
CA SER A 690 -29.94 -35.97 -4.91
C SER A 690 -30.35 -36.06 -3.44
N LYS A 691 -31.42 -36.82 -3.16
CA LYS A 691 -31.93 -37.00 -1.80
C LYS A 691 -31.47 -38.37 -1.25
N ASN A 692 -31.19 -38.41 0.05
CA ASN A 692 -30.92 -39.57 0.87
C ASN A 692 -29.82 -40.51 0.34
N ILE A 693 -28.60 -40.15 0.69
CA ILE A 693 -27.43 -41.02 0.50
C ILE A 693 -26.96 -41.47 1.89
N ASP A 694 -26.71 -42.81 2.03
CA ASP A 694 -25.95 -43.28 3.18
C ASP A 694 -24.50 -42.82 3.03
N LEU A 695 -24.11 -41.85 3.85
CA LEU A 695 -22.78 -41.22 3.77
C LEU A 695 -21.69 -42.24 4.07
N GLN A 696 -20.81 -42.45 3.11
CA GLN A 696 -19.60 -43.25 3.30
C GLN A 696 -18.49 -42.42 3.95
N GLN A 697 -17.37 -43.01 4.30
CA GLN A 697 -16.25 -42.31 4.96
C GLN A 697 -15.76 -41.12 4.14
N GLU A 698 -15.51 -41.32 2.83
CA GLU A 698 -15.07 -40.28 1.93
C GLU A 698 -16.08 -39.11 1.80
N ASP A 699 -17.39 -39.37 1.89
CA ASP A 699 -18.45 -38.34 1.84
C ASP A 699 -18.41 -37.49 3.09
N ARG A 700 -18.34 -38.12 4.27
CA ARG A 700 -18.20 -37.40 5.56
C ARG A 700 -16.90 -36.61 5.61
N TRP A 701 -15.83 -37.16 5.03
CA TRP A 701 -14.56 -36.43 4.92
C TRP A 701 -14.69 -35.20 4.04
N LEU A 702 -15.25 -35.26 2.84
CA LEU A 702 -15.39 -34.12 1.95
C LEU A 702 -16.29 -33.04 2.58
N GLN A 703 -17.40 -33.45 3.21
CA GLN A 703 -18.25 -32.52 3.96
C GLN A 703 -17.50 -31.86 5.13
N SER A 704 -16.68 -32.60 5.87
CA SER A 704 -15.88 -32.05 6.97
C SER A 704 -14.83 -31.05 6.47
N ARG A 705 -14.13 -31.40 5.37
CA ARG A 705 -13.17 -30.49 4.72
C ARG A 705 -13.84 -29.19 4.26
N LEU A 706 -15.04 -29.29 3.67
CA LEU A 706 -15.81 -28.11 3.30
C LEU A 706 -16.04 -27.17 4.50
N GLN A 707 -16.44 -27.71 5.67
CA GLN A 707 -16.68 -26.89 6.86
C GLN A 707 -15.38 -26.17 7.31
N GLN A 708 -14.25 -26.88 7.29
CA GLN A 708 -12.96 -26.30 7.61
C GLN A 708 -12.57 -25.19 6.61
N LEU A 709 -12.77 -25.42 5.31
CA LEU A 709 -12.47 -24.43 4.27
C LEU A 709 -13.38 -23.20 4.35
N ILE A 710 -14.68 -23.37 4.68
CA ILE A 710 -15.58 -22.24 4.94
C ILE A 710 -15.05 -21.40 6.10
N ALA A 711 -14.67 -22.02 7.22
CA ALA A 711 -14.15 -21.29 8.39
C ALA A 711 -12.86 -20.54 8.07
N LYS A 712 -11.89 -21.19 7.42
CA LYS A 712 -10.60 -20.59 7.02
C LYS A 712 -10.81 -19.43 6.04
N THR A 713 -11.61 -19.65 5.01
CA THR A 713 -11.91 -18.62 4.01
C THR A 713 -12.58 -17.40 4.65
N THR A 714 -13.58 -17.65 5.52
CA THR A 714 -14.29 -16.56 6.24
C THR A 714 -13.32 -15.74 7.09
N TYR A 715 -12.46 -16.38 7.85
CA TYR A 715 -11.44 -15.71 8.66
C TYR A 715 -10.51 -14.85 7.81
N SER A 716 -10.00 -15.38 6.71
CA SER A 716 -9.10 -14.67 5.81
C SER A 716 -9.79 -13.49 5.14
N MET A 717 -11.06 -13.63 4.73
CA MET A 717 -11.89 -12.55 4.20
C MET A 717 -12.08 -11.41 5.21
N GLN A 718 -12.39 -11.72 6.47
CA GLN A 718 -12.54 -10.73 7.55
C GLN A 718 -11.26 -9.96 7.86
N LYS A 719 -10.09 -10.55 7.56
CA LYS A 719 -8.76 -9.94 7.70
C LYS A 719 -8.23 -9.34 6.41
N MET A 720 -9.01 -9.34 5.35
CA MET A 720 -8.60 -8.91 4.00
C MET A 720 -7.35 -9.63 3.47
N ARG A 721 -7.12 -10.87 3.90
CA ARG A 721 -6.09 -11.78 3.36
C ARG A 721 -6.63 -12.52 2.15
N LEU A 722 -6.83 -11.77 1.07
CA LEU A 722 -7.61 -12.26 -0.06
C LEU A 722 -6.88 -13.33 -0.88
N ARG A 723 -5.56 -13.26 -0.97
CA ARG A 723 -4.73 -14.29 -1.60
C ARG A 723 -4.86 -15.63 -0.86
N GLU A 724 -4.80 -15.59 0.48
CA GLU A 724 -4.98 -16.76 1.34
C GLU A 724 -6.39 -17.35 1.18
N ALA A 725 -7.43 -16.49 1.20
CA ALA A 725 -8.81 -16.92 0.97
C ALA A 725 -8.99 -17.60 -0.39
N LEU A 726 -8.42 -17.01 -1.45
CA LEU A 726 -8.42 -17.60 -2.79
C LEU A 726 -7.67 -18.93 -2.86
N HIS A 727 -6.58 -19.08 -2.13
CA HIS A 727 -5.85 -20.35 -2.06
C HIS A 727 -6.76 -21.48 -1.56
N TYR A 728 -7.53 -21.23 -0.51
CA TYR A 728 -8.50 -22.22 0.01
C TYR A 728 -9.57 -22.59 -1.01
N VAL A 729 -10.16 -21.60 -1.68
CA VAL A 729 -11.28 -21.83 -2.62
C VAL A 729 -10.83 -22.44 -3.95
N LEU A 730 -9.68 -22.02 -4.47
CA LEU A 730 -9.23 -22.44 -5.80
C LEU A 730 -8.32 -23.66 -5.79
N TYR A 731 -7.47 -23.81 -4.77
CA TYR A 731 -6.43 -24.84 -4.79
C TYR A 731 -6.63 -25.93 -3.73
N GLU A 732 -6.89 -25.56 -2.49
CA GLU A 732 -7.08 -26.56 -1.43
C GLU A 732 -8.38 -27.34 -1.64
N PHE A 733 -9.47 -26.63 -1.95
CA PHE A 733 -10.73 -27.28 -2.32
C PHE A 733 -10.58 -28.19 -3.53
N GLU A 734 -9.86 -27.75 -4.55
CA GLU A 734 -9.61 -28.56 -5.76
C GLU A 734 -8.85 -29.84 -5.44
N SER A 735 -7.81 -29.73 -4.61
CA SER A 735 -7.06 -30.91 -4.15
C SER A 735 -7.94 -31.91 -3.40
N ASP A 736 -8.86 -31.41 -2.56
CA ASP A 736 -9.80 -32.25 -1.84
C ASP A 736 -10.83 -32.88 -2.77
N LEU A 737 -11.33 -32.14 -3.75
CA LEU A 737 -12.25 -32.63 -4.77
C LEU A 737 -11.62 -33.77 -5.61
N GLN A 738 -10.38 -33.58 -6.07
CA GLN A 738 -9.65 -34.59 -6.85
C GLN A 738 -9.42 -35.86 -6.04
N TRP A 739 -9.08 -35.74 -4.76
CA TRP A 739 -8.95 -36.91 -3.89
C TRP A 739 -10.29 -37.65 -3.73
N TYR A 740 -11.37 -36.89 -3.48
CA TYR A 740 -12.70 -37.49 -3.36
C TYR A 740 -13.13 -38.24 -4.63
N LEU A 741 -13.00 -37.59 -5.80
CA LEU A 741 -13.32 -38.23 -7.08
C LEU A 741 -12.52 -39.50 -7.29
N LYS A 742 -11.23 -39.51 -6.99
CA LYS A 742 -10.40 -40.69 -7.05
C LYS A 742 -10.93 -41.82 -6.16
N ARG A 743 -11.38 -41.52 -4.95
CA ARG A 743 -11.95 -42.48 -4.01
C ARG A 743 -13.24 -43.12 -4.55
N VAL A 744 -14.18 -42.27 -5.01
CA VAL A 744 -15.49 -42.76 -5.51
C VAL A 744 -15.37 -43.53 -6.83
N GLU A 745 -14.49 -43.11 -7.73
CA GLU A 745 -14.23 -43.76 -9.01
C GLU A 745 -13.59 -45.12 -8.83
N THR A 746 -12.56 -45.25 -7.98
CA THR A 746 -11.90 -46.51 -7.72
C THR A 746 -12.82 -47.52 -7.03
N LYS A 747 -13.78 -47.01 -6.22
CA LYS A 747 -14.85 -47.85 -5.64
C LYS A 747 -16.02 -48.11 -6.62
N ARG A 748 -16.03 -47.53 -7.82
CA ARG A 748 -17.11 -47.59 -8.83
C ARG A 748 -18.46 -47.11 -8.29
N ARG A 749 -18.45 -46.09 -7.44
CA ARG A 749 -19.68 -45.50 -6.90
C ARG A 749 -20.39 -44.61 -7.92
N THR A 750 -21.73 -44.54 -7.83
CA THR A 750 -22.58 -43.74 -8.72
C THR A 750 -23.49 -42.78 -7.96
N ASP A 751 -23.52 -42.87 -6.64
CA ASP A 751 -24.46 -42.23 -5.73
C ASP A 751 -23.95 -40.91 -5.12
N PHE A 752 -22.83 -40.35 -5.60
CA PHE A 752 -22.14 -39.21 -5.00
C PHE A 752 -22.53 -37.80 -5.57
N SER A 753 -23.42 -37.77 -6.58
CA SER A 753 -23.77 -36.52 -7.28
C SER A 753 -24.32 -35.42 -6.33
N GLY A 754 -25.13 -35.79 -5.33
CA GLY A 754 -25.69 -34.85 -4.38
C GLY A 754 -24.64 -34.23 -3.44
N ILE A 755 -23.64 -35.03 -3.03
CA ILE A 755 -22.51 -34.53 -2.20
C ILE A 755 -21.71 -33.50 -2.98
N LEU A 756 -21.38 -33.81 -4.22
CA LEU A 756 -20.63 -32.89 -5.08
C LEU A 756 -21.42 -31.60 -5.37
N HIS A 757 -22.73 -31.73 -5.63
CA HIS A 757 -23.58 -30.55 -5.84
C HIS A 757 -23.57 -29.61 -4.62
N GLU A 758 -23.71 -30.14 -3.39
CA GLU A 758 -23.64 -29.31 -2.17
C GLU A 758 -22.28 -28.63 -2.02
N ASN A 759 -21.21 -29.40 -2.20
CA ASN A 759 -19.83 -28.87 -2.04
C ASN A 759 -19.48 -27.82 -3.11
N LEU A 760 -19.85 -28.05 -4.37
CA LEU A 760 -19.65 -27.09 -5.45
C LEU A 760 -20.50 -25.84 -5.28
N SER A 761 -21.74 -25.97 -4.79
CA SER A 761 -22.58 -24.80 -4.49
C SER A 761 -21.93 -23.90 -3.43
N ALA A 762 -21.41 -24.48 -2.35
CA ALA A 762 -20.69 -23.70 -1.33
C ALA A 762 -19.40 -23.08 -1.87
N ARG A 763 -18.63 -23.82 -2.69
CA ARG A 763 -17.43 -23.29 -3.38
C ARG A 763 -17.77 -22.09 -4.24
N VAL A 764 -18.82 -22.18 -5.06
CA VAL A 764 -19.25 -21.10 -5.96
C VAL A 764 -19.68 -19.88 -5.17
N ALA A 765 -20.41 -20.05 -4.05
CA ALA A 765 -20.76 -18.96 -3.16
C ALA A 765 -19.53 -18.26 -2.58
N MET A 766 -18.53 -19.01 -2.08
CA MET A 766 -17.27 -18.45 -1.56
C MET A 766 -16.44 -17.76 -2.65
N MET A 767 -16.55 -18.21 -3.90
CA MET A 767 -15.80 -17.65 -5.02
C MET A 767 -16.45 -16.37 -5.58
N SER A 768 -17.75 -16.17 -5.38
CA SER A 768 -18.51 -15.10 -6.04
C SER A 768 -18.02 -13.67 -5.76
N PRO A 769 -17.44 -13.30 -4.60
CA PRO A 769 -16.83 -11.98 -4.42
C PRO A 769 -15.62 -11.75 -5.32
N PHE A 770 -14.87 -12.78 -5.61
CA PHE A 770 -13.62 -12.70 -6.38
C PHE A 770 -13.85 -12.73 -7.89
N ALA A 771 -14.70 -13.63 -8.36
CA ALA A 771 -14.99 -13.88 -9.76
C ALA A 771 -16.52 -13.89 -9.99
N PRO A 772 -17.17 -12.72 -9.99
CA PRO A 772 -18.62 -12.63 -9.91
C PRO A 772 -19.35 -13.18 -11.14
N TYR A 773 -18.84 -12.96 -12.35
CA TYR A 773 -19.51 -13.39 -13.59
C TYR A 773 -19.55 -14.90 -13.72
N VAL A 774 -18.39 -15.52 -13.56
CA VAL A 774 -18.30 -16.99 -13.68
C VAL A 774 -19.04 -17.68 -12.54
N SER A 775 -19.06 -17.07 -11.35
CA SER A 775 -19.81 -17.63 -10.22
C SER A 775 -21.33 -17.56 -10.44
N GLU A 776 -21.85 -16.49 -11.03
CA GLU A 776 -23.27 -16.46 -11.43
C GLU A 776 -23.60 -17.54 -12.46
N GLU A 777 -22.72 -17.76 -13.43
CA GLU A 777 -22.91 -18.79 -14.45
C GLU A 777 -22.83 -20.20 -13.86
N MET A 778 -21.84 -20.47 -12.98
CA MET A 778 -21.72 -21.75 -12.28
C MET A 778 -22.94 -22.03 -11.41
N TRP A 779 -23.42 -21.00 -10.67
CA TRP A 779 -24.58 -21.09 -9.81
C TRP A 779 -25.85 -21.44 -10.60
N SER A 780 -26.02 -20.80 -11.75
CA SER A 780 -27.11 -21.11 -12.68
C SER A 780 -27.01 -22.52 -13.25
N ARG A 781 -25.81 -22.98 -13.61
CA ARG A 781 -25.57 -24.33 -14.14
C ARG A 781 -25.82 -25.44 -13.10
N LEU A 782 -25.59 -25.14 -11.82
CA LEU A 782 -25.95 -25.99 -10.71
C LEU A 782 -27.48 -26.09 -10.50
N GLY A 783 -28.28 -25.29 -11.23
CA GLY A 783 -29.75 -25.33 -11.19
C GLY A 783 -30.37 -24.34 -10.21
N ASN A 784 -29.60 -23.41 -9.66
CA ASN A 784 -30.14 -22.40 -8.78
C ASN A 784 -30.81 -21.25 -9.58
N PRO A 785 -32.06 -20.88 -9.28
CA PRO A 785 -32.79 -19.86 -10.03
C PRO A 785 -32.42 -18.41 -9.66
N SER A 786 -31.94 -18.20 -8.43
CA SER A 786 -31.52 -16.90 -7.91
C SER A 786 -30.11 -16.51 -8.36
N LEU A 787 -29.74 -15.25 -8.19
CA LEU A 787 -28.36 -14.81 -8.31
C LEU A 787 -27.51 -15.32 -7.13
N VAL A 788 -26.27 -15.76 -7.39
CA VAL A 788 -25.35 -16.11 -6.30
C VAL A 788 -24.99 -14.87 -5.45
N SER A 789 -24.96 -13.70 -6.05
CA SER A 789 -24.76 -12.43 -5.35
C SER A 789 -25.87 -12.05 -4.36
N LYS A 790 -27.02 -12.75 -4.41
CA LYS A 790 -28.12 -12.68 -3.42
C LYS A 790 -28.08 -13.77 -2.37
N SER A 791 -27.23 -14.77 -2.53
CA SER A 791 -27.10 -15.85 -1.55
C SER A 791 -26.37 -15.36 -0.30
N GLU A 792 -26.61 -16.06 0.81
CA GLU A 792 -25.86 -15.84 2.04
C GLU A 792 -24.45 -16.48 1.92
N TRP A 793 -23.51 -15.89 2.64
CA TRP A 793 -22.19 -16.48 2.78
C TRP A 793 -22.29 -17.81 3.53
N PRO A 794 -21.63 -18.88 3.07
CA PRO A 794 -21.67 -20.16 3.76
C PRO A 794 -21.16 -20.05 5.19
N ILE A 795 -21.88 -20.67 6.11
CA ILE A 795 -21.53 -20.71 7.53
C ILE A 795 -21.09 -22.15 7.87
N PRO A 796 -19.96 -22.33 8.58
CA PRO A 796 -19.50 -23.66 8.94
C PRO A 796 -20.47 -24.31 9.93
N VAL A 797 -20.81 -25.59 9.71
CA VAL A 797 -21.71 -26.37 10.55
C VAL A 797 -20.87 -27.40 11.30
N GLU A 798 -20.50 -27.13 12.55
CA GLU A 798 -19.60 -27.96 13.36
C GLU A 798 -20.03 -29.44 13.43
N ARG A 799 -21.33 -29.72 13.55
CA ARG A 799 -21.87 -31.11 13.61
C ARG A 799 -21.59 -31.93 12.33
N LYS A 800 -21.22 -31.30 11.22
CA LYS A 800 -20.84 -31.98 9.99
C LYS A 800 -19.33 -32.32 9.94
N ILE A 801 -18.57 -31.93 10.95
CA ILE A 801 -17.13 -32.23 11.03
C ILE A 801 -16.94 -33.60 11.68
N ASP A 802 -16.56 -34.55 10.90
CA ASP A 802 -16.20 -35.91 11.33
C ASP A 802 -14.67 -36.04 11.36
N PHE A 803 -14.08 -35.86 12.55
CA PHE A 803 -12.63 -35.93 12.73
C PHE A 803 -12.07 -37.32 12.42
N GLN A 804 -12.85 -38.38 12.65
CA GLN A 804 -12.45 -39.74 12.33
C GLN A 804 -12.24 -39.91 10.81
N SER A 805 -13.22 -39.47 10.01
CA SER A 805 -13.10 -39.50 8.56
C SER A 805 -11.93 -38.62 8.07
N ILE A 806 -11.71 -37.44 8.69
CA ILE A 806 -10.56 -36.57 8.36
C ILE A 806 -9.24 -37.30 8.57
N GLN A 807 -9.03 -37.93 9.73
CA GLN A 807 -7.79 -38.59 10.05
C GLN A 807 -7.61 -39.86 9.21
N SER A 808 -8.69 -40.59 8.95
CA SER A 808 -8.67 -41.79 8.09
C SER A 808 -8.22 -41.47 6.66
N GLU A 809 -8.82 -40.45 6.05
CA GLU A 809 -8.46 -40.07 4.67
C GLU A 809 -7.08 -39.41 4.59
N ASN A 810 -6.64 -38.68 5.63
CA ASN A 810 -5.27 -38.16 5.73
C ASN A 810 -4.26 -39.32 5.78
N LEU A 811 -4.52 -40.35 6.58
CA LEU A 811 -3.67 -41.55 6.63
C LEU A 811 -3.56 -42.21 5.26
N LEU A 812 -4.68 -42.35 4.55
CA LEU A 812 -4.69 -42.92 3.19
C LEU A 812 -3.87 -42.07 2.20
N LYS A 813 -4.08 -40.77 2.20
CA LYS A 813 -3.33 -39.82 1.35
C LYS A 813 -1.82 -39.90 1.58
N LEU A 814 -1.40 -39.80 2.84
CA LEU A 814 0.02 -39.83 3.22
C LEU A 814 0.65 -41.19 2.83
N THR A 815 0.00 -42.29 3.17
CA THR A 815 0.53 -43.62 2.88
C THR A 815 0.65 -43.86 1.36
N LEU A 816 -0.33 -43.42 0.58
CA LEU A 816 -0.25 -43.52 -0.89
C LEU A 816 0.88 -42.63 -1.44
N GLY A 817 1.07 -41.44 -0.86
CA GLY A 817 2.20 -40.57 -1.19
C GLY A 817 3.55 -41.22 -0.93
N ASP A 818 3.71 -41.88 0.24
CA ASP A 818 4.91 -42.62 0.60
C ASP A 818 5.17 -43.79 -0.34
N ILE A 819 4.15 -44.56 -0.70
CA ILE A 819 4.26 -45.67 -1.68
C ILE A 819 4.79 -45.11 -3.01
N LYS A 820 4.19 -44.04 -3.54
CA LYS A 820 4.62 -43.43 -4.81
C LYS A 820 6.06 -42.90 -4.74
N ASN A 821 6.43 -42.28 -3.63
CA ASN A 821 7.79 -41.79 -3.40
C ASN A 821 8.81 -42.91 -3.34
N ILE A 822 8.50 -44.00 -2.63
CA ILE A 822 9.38 -45.21 -2.57
C ILE A 822 9.58 -45.75 -3.98
N ILE A 823 8.52 -45.97 -4.75
CA ILE A 823 8.60 -46.48 -6.12
C ILE A 823 9.48 -45.55 -6.98
N LYS A 824 9.25 -44.23 -6.90
CA LYS A 824 9.99 -43.24 -7.68
C LYS A 824 11.48 -43.20 -7.33
N VAL A 825 11.83 -43.23 -6.05
CA VAL A 825 13.22 -43.18 -5.57
C VAL A 825 13.96 -44.51 -5.84
N THR A 826 13.31 -45.63 -5.57
CA THR A 826 13.93 -46.95 -5.72
C THR A 826 13.91 -47.48 -7.16
N LYS A 827 13.07 -46.88 -8.03
CA LYS A 827 12.80 -47.33 -9.41
C LYS A 827 12.41 -48.81 -9.52
N ILE A 828 11.82 -49.38 -8.46
CA ILE A 828 11.32 -50.75 -8.43
C ILE A 828 10.02 -50.81 -9.24
N SER A 829 9.89 -51.87 -10.09
CA SER A 829 8.58 -52.23 -10.66
C SER A 829 7.83 -53.06 -9.63
N PRO A 830 6.80 -52.56 -8.97
CA PRO A 830 6.18 -53.24 -7.86
C PRO A 830 5.37 -54.44 -8.35
N LYS A 831 5.51 -55.57 -7.66
CA LYS A 831 4.70 -56.78 -7.86
C LYS A 831 3.73 -56.99 -6.72
N LYS A 832 4.07 -56.53 -5.54
CA LYS A 832 3.27 -56.63 -4.33
C LYS A 832 3.62 -55.49 -3.36
N ILE A 833 2.63 -54.96 -2.68
CA ILE A 833 2.80 -54.02 -1.60
C ILE A 833 2.28 -54.62 -0.29
N THR A 834 3.07 -54.55 0.76
CA THR A 834 2.68 -54.95 2.11
C THR A 834 2.84 -53.72 3.05
N ILE A 835 1.80 -53.39 3.77
CA ILE A 835 1.77 -52.31 4.77
C ILE A 835 1.67 -52.91 6.17
N TYR A 836 2.43 -52.36 7.11
CA TYR A 836 2.38 -52.78 8.52
C TYR A 836 1.91 -51.61 9.36
N THR A 837 0.88 -51.82 10.18
CA THR A 837 0.35 -50.85 11.15
C THR A 837 1.00 -51.03 12.51
N ALA A 838 0.93 -50.00 13.32
CA ALA A 838 1.51 -50.04 14.66
C ALA A 838 0.80 -51.03 15.59
N SER A 839 1.55 -51.66 16.47
CA SER A 839 0.98 -52.55 17.51
C SER A 839 0.11 -51.76 18.48
N PRO A 840 -0.88 -52.38 19.14
CA PRO A 840 -1.83 -51.70 20.04
C PRO A 840 -1.18 -50.92 21.18
N TRP A 841 -0.06 -51.38 21.71
CA TRP A 841 0.66 -50.67 22.75
C TRP A 841 1.26 -49.33 22.25
N LYS A 842 1.79 -49.30 21.02
CA LYS A 842 2.30 -48.10 20.39
C LYS A 842 1.20 -47.04 20.21
N VAL A 843 0.01 -47.48 19.83
CA VAL A 843 -1.16 -46.66 19.64
C VAL A 843 -1.62 -46.03 20.97
N LYS A 844 -1.71 -46.83 22.04
CA LYS A 844 -2.01 -46.34 23.38
C LYS A 844 -0.97 -45.35 23.89
N ALA A 845 0.31 -45.62 23.66
CA ALA A 845 1.40 -44.74 24.04
C ALA A 845 1.29 -43.40 23.27
N TYR A 846 1.03 -43.42 21.98
CA TYR A 846 0.83 -42.23 21.15
C TYR A 846 -0.30 -41.35 21.69
N GLN A 847 -1.47 -41.93 22.00
CA GLN A 847 -2.60 -41.13 22.52
C GLN A 847 -2.29 -40.48 23.86
N LYS A 848 -1.62 -41.19 24.78
CA LYS A 848 -1.16 -40.60 26.05
C LYS A 848 -0.17 -39.48 25.86
N VAL A 849 0.74 -39.60 24.90
CA VAL A 849 1.65 -38.51 24.53
C VAL A 849 0.88 -37.33 23.92
N LEU A 850 0.01 -37.59 22.95
CA LEU A 850 -0.77 -36.55 22.25
C LEU A 850 -1.59 -35.72 23.20
N SER A 851 -2.33 -36.35 24.14
CA SER A 851 -3.18 -35.65 25.11
C SER A 851 -2.39 -34.70 26.03
N LYS A 852 -1.09 -34.95 26.24
CA LYS A 852 -0.21 -34.11 27.07
C LYS A 852 0.59 -33.08 26.29
N VAL A 853 0.64 -33.17 24.97
CA VAL A 853 1.49 -32.34 24.09
C VAL A 853 0.67 -31.39 23.20
N ILE A 854 -0.64 -31.34 23.34
CA ILE A 854 -1.54 -30.53 22.49
C ILE A 854 -1.09 -29.07 22.39
N ASP A 855 -0.74 -28.45 23.52
CA ASP A 855 -0.38 -27.01 23.57
C ASP A 855 1.08 -26.70 23.17
N GLY A 856 1.87 -27.73 22.84
CA GLY A 856 3.22 -27.55 22.31
C GLY A 856 4.31 -27.18 23.33
N GLN A 857 3.97 -26.93 24.59
CA GLN A 857 4.92 -26.65 25.67
C GLN A 857 5.09 -27.87 26.58
N VAL A 858 6.14 -28.69 26.39
CA VAL A 858 6.36 -29.88 27.18
C VAL A 858 7.84 -30.06 27.49
N ASN A 859 8.14 -30.29 28.78
CA ASN A 859 9.42 -30.85 29.20
C ASN A 859 9.45 -32.34 28.89
N ILE A 860 10.19 -32.73 27.85
CA ILE A 860 10.26 -34.13 27.37
C ILE A 860 10.69 -35.08 28.46
N GLY A 861 11.62 -34.66 29.37
CA GLY A 861 12.08 -35.49 30.44
C GLY A 861 11.01 -35.80 31.51
N GLU A 862 10.22 -34.81 31.88
CA GLU A 862 9.07 -34.96 32.77
C GLU A 862 7.95 -35.78 32.18
N LEU A 863 7.67 -35.59 30.89
CA LEU A 863 6.69 -36.37 30.14
C LEU A 863 7.07 -37.86 30.13
N ILE A 864 8.30 -38.17 29.79
CA ILE A 864 8.81 -39.59 29.81
C ILE A 864 8.69 -40.18 31.20
N LYS A 865 9.08 -39.44 32.27
CA LYS A 865 8.92 -39.91 33.64
C LYS A 865 7.46 -40.17 33.98
N SER A 866 6.53 -39.27 33.58
CA SER A 866 5.10 -39.43 33.86
C SER A 866 4.49 -40.65 33.17
N LEU A 867 4.95 -40.95 31.95
CA LEU A 867 4.50 -42.10 31.18
C LEU A 867 5.06 -43.46 31.71
N ILE A 868 6.28 -43.44 32.25
CA ILE A 868 6.92 -44.61 32.83
C ILE A 868 6.32 -45.00 34.19
N THR A 869 5.81 -44.04 34.94
CA THR A 869 5.18 -44.28 36.25
C THR A 869 3.76 -44.82 36.21
N ASP A 870 3.15 -44.76 35.03
CA ASP A 870 1.79 -45.25 34.79
C ASP A 870 1.74 -46.77 34.72
N LYS A 871 0.95 -47.46 35.58
CA LYS A 871 0.88 -48.91 35.71
C LYS A 871 0.39 -49.63 34.44
N ASP A 872 -0.33 -48.97 33.58
CA ASP A 872 -0.88 -49.50 32.35
C ASP A 872 0.08 -49.49 31.15
N THR A 873 1.34 -49.14 31.38
CA THR A 873 2.31 -48.90 30.29
C THR A 873 3.65 -49.64 30.55
N GLU A 874 3.63 -50.86 31.06
CA GLU A 874 4.88 -51.65 31.23
C GLU A 874 5.74 -51.76 29.99
N GLU A 875 5.09 -51.82 28.77
CA GLU A 875 5.79 -51.87 27.50
C GLU A 875 6.48 -50.53 27.14
N ILE A 876 5.95 -49.38 27.60
CA ILE A 876 6.60 -48.07 27.38
C ILE A 876 7.96 -48.00 28.09
N LYS A 877 8.10 -48.66 29.28
CA LYS A 877 9.37 -48.72 30.03
C LYS A 877 10.50 -49.41 29.23
N ARG A 878 10.12 -50.30 28.30
CA ARG A 878 11.07 -51.06 27.46
C ARG A 878 11.54 -50.26 26.24
N TYR A 879 10.82 -49.19 25.82
CA TYR A 879 11.07 -48.49 24.58
C TYR A 879 11.07 -46.95 24.71
N PRO A 880 11.95 -46.33 25.54
CA PRO A 880 11.99 -44.87 25.76
C PRO A 880 12.30 -44.11 24.47
N ASP A 881 13.06 -44.66 23.56
CA ASP A 881 13.37 -44.08 22.26
C ASP A 881 12.12 -43.92 21.38
N PHE A 882 11.16 -44.85 21.47
CA PHE A 882 9.88 -44.70 20.77
C PHE A 882 9.09 -43.51 21.29
N VAL A 883 9.03 -43.32 22.61
CA VAL A 883 8.33 -42.18 23.21
C VAL A 883 8.96 -40.85 22.77
N LYS A 884 10.29 -40.74 22.83
CA LYS A 884 11.03 -39.54 22.38
C LYS A 884 10.75 -39.21 20.94
N LYS A 885 10.76 -40.25 20.06
CA LYS A 885 10.46 -40.08 18.64
C LYS A 885 9.00 -39.66 18.40
N THR A 886 8.06 -40.24 19.13
CA THR A 886 6.64 -39.90 19.09
C THR A 886 6.38 -38.47 19.51
N VAL A 887 7.03 -38.00 20.57
CA VAL A 887 6.94 -36.59 20.99
C VAL A 887 7.42 -35.65 19.89
N ASN A 888 8.57 -35.93 19.28
CA ASN A 888 9.11 -35.09 18.20
C ASN A 888 8.19 -35.12 16.97
N ASP A 889 7.63 -36.28 16.62
CA ASP A 889 6.68 -36.38 15.53
C ASP A 889 5.44 -35.52 15.78
N ILE A 890 4.86 -35.60 16.98
CA ILE A 890 3.66 -34.83 17.36
C ILE A 890 3.97 -33.32 17.42
N LEU A 891 5.13 -32.91 17.95
CA LEU A 891 5.52 -31.49 18.00
C LEU A 891 5.80 -30.90 16.61
N SER A 892 6.14 -31.71 15.63
CA SER A 892 6.32 -31.26 14.25
C SER A 892 4.99 -30.99 13.51
N GLU A 893 3.87 -31.46 14.07
CA GLU A 893 2.53 -31.24 13.52
C GLU A 893 1.99 -29.87 13.95
N SER A 894 1.09 -29.30 13.13
CA SER A 894 0.38 -28.06 13.50
C SER A 894 -0.51 -28.29 14.73
N ARG A 895 -0.82 -27.20 15.46
CA ARG A 895 -1.76 -27.28 16.59
C ARG A 895 -3.13 -27.81 16.17
N GLU A 896 -3.63 -27.34 15.04
CA GLU A 896 -4.92 -27.77 14.46
C GLU A 896 -4.94 -29.30 14.19
N GLU A 897 -3.84 -29.84 13.71
CA GLU A 897 -3.72 -31.28 13.44
C GLU A 897 -3.66 -32.10 14.72
N ARG A 898 -2.91 -31.65 15.75
CA ARG A 898 -2.87 -32.26 17.06
C ARG A 898 -4.25 -32.27 17.73
N GLU A 899 -4.97 -31.13 17.71
CA GLU A 899 -6.32 -31.03 18.24
C GLU A 899 -7.30 -31.93 17.49
N SER A 900 -7.19 -32.01 16.16
CA SER A 900 -8.00 -32.92 15.35
C SER A 900 -7.79 -34.39 15.71
N LYS A 901 -6.53 -34.81 15.85
CA LYS A 901 -6.19 -36.20 16.24
C LYS A 901 -6.64 -36.53 17.67
N ASN A 902 -6.57 -35.57 18.57
CA ASN A 902 -7.02 -35.76 19.97
C ASN A 902 -8.52 -35.89 20.14
N LYS A 903 -9.31 -35.38 19.17
CA LYS A 903 -10.79 -35.53 19.14
C LYS A 903 -11.23 -36.91 18.61
N VAL A 904 -10.31 -37.73 18.14
CA VAL A 904 -10.56 -39.09 17.60
C VAL A 904 -10.14 -40.09 18.64
N GLU A 905 -11.04 -41.04 18.98
CA GLU A 905 -10.72 -42.07 19.97
C GLU A 905 -9.60 -42.99 19.45
N LEU A 906 -9.84 -43.71 18.38
CA LEU A 906 -8.85 -44.60 17.75
C LEU A 906 -9.26 -44.87 16.32
N ILE A 907 -8.32 -44.73 15.40
CA ILE A 907 -8.49 -45.18 14.03
C ILE A 907 -8.07 -46.66 13.96
N ASP A 908 -8.92 -47.49 13.43
CA ASP A 908 -8.54 -48.83 13.01
C ASP A 908 -7.70 -48.70 11.71
N GLU A 909 -6.38 -48.49 11.88
CA GLU A 909 -5.46 -48.25 10.78
C GLU A 909 -5.42 -49.43 9.79
N GLU A 910 -5.59 -50.67 10.26
CA GLU A 910 -5.61 -51.85 9.39
C GLU A 910 -6.80 -51.84 8.46
N LYS A 911 -7.99 -51.58 9.01
CA LYS A 911 -9.22 -51.45 8.23
C LYS A 911 -9.13 -50.27 7.26
N VAL A 912 -8.69 -49.11 7.72
CA VAL A 912 -8.57 -47.90 6.88
C VAL A 912 -7.57 -48.13 5.75
N LEU A 913 -6.37 -48.60 6.04
CA LEU A 913 -5.33 -48.80 5.03
C LEU A 913 -5.65 -49.92 4.03
N SER A 914 -6.49 -50.89 4.44
CA SER A 914 -7.01 -51.92 3.53
C SER A 914 -7.81 -51.30 2.38
N GLU A 915 -8.44 -50.14 2.56
CA GLU A 915 -9.15 -49.46 1.49
C GLU A 915 -8.24 -48.93 0.37
N LEU A 916 -6.92 -48.83 0.61
CA LEU A 916 -5.98 -48.53 -0.47
C LEU A 916 -5.94 -49.62 -1.55
N HIS A 917 -6.47 -50.84 -1.28
CA HIS A 917 -6.56 -51.90 -2.24
C HIS A 917 -7.22 -51.42 -3.55
N PHE A 918 -8.32 -50.69 -3.47
CA PHE A 918 -9.02 -50.18 -4.65
C PHE A 918 -8.13 -49.25 -5.51
N ILE A 919 -7.36 -48.37 -4.87
CA ILE A 919 -6.47 -47.43 -5.56
C ILE A 919 -5.25 -48.15 -6.12
N ILE A 920 -4.61 -49.02 -5.32
CA ILE A 920 -3.41 -49.76 -5.73
C ILE A 920 -3.72 -50.73 -6.87
N GLN A 921 -4.87 -51.39 -6.83
CA GLN A 921 -5.33 -52.22 -7.91
C GLN A 921 -5.60 -51.45 -9.20
N SER A 922 -6.21 -50.28 -9.06
CA SER A 922 -6.51 -49.40 -10.21
C SER A 922 -5.25 -48.78 -10.83
N GLU A 923 -4.28 -48.29 -10.01
CA GLU A 923 -3.08 -47.60 -10.52
C GLU A 923 -1.93 -48.52 -10.91
N PHE A 924 -1.73 -49.59 -10.18
CA PHE A 924 -0.56 -50.46 -10.35
C PHE A 924 -0.90 -51.92 -10.79
N GLY A 925 -2.16 -52.32 -10.69
CA GLY A 925 -2.59 -53.69 -11.06
C GLY A 925 -2.05 -54.79 -10.12
N ILE A 926 -1.64 -54.46 -8.90
CA ILE A 926 -0.94 -55.36 -7.97
C ILE A 926 -1.70 -55.55 -6.66
N PRO A 927 -1.47 -56.68 -5.95
CA PRO A 927 -2.11 -56.91 -4.66
C PRO A 927 -1.51 -56.06 -3.55
N LEU A 928 -2.40 -55.64 -2.64
CA LEU A 928 -2.07 -54.96 -1.37
C LEU A 928 -2.37 -55.93 -0.21
N GLN A 929 -1.47 -56.06 0.74
CA GLN A 929 -1.71 -56.70 2.02
C GLN A 929 -1.43 -55.73 3.16
N VAL A 930 -2.28 -55.76 4.19
CA VAL A 930 -2.11 -54.93 5.42
C VAL A 930 -2.07 -55.89 6.62
N PHE A 931 -1.12 -55.67 7.49
CA PHE A 931 -0.95 -56.47 8.70
C PHE A 931 -0.66 -55.58 9.89
N SER A 932 -1.11 -55.95 11.05
CA SER A 932 -0.60 -55.36 12.30
C SER A 932 0.83 -55.83 12.57
N GLU A 933 1.66 -54.98 13.16
CA GLU A 933 2.98 -55.37 13.70
C GLU A 933 2.86 -56.58 14.66
N SER A 934 1.78 -56.67 15.41
CA SER A 934 1.51 -57.72 16.39
C SER A 934 0.97 -59.02 15.77
N ASP A 935 0.60 -59.04 14.48
CA ASP A 935 0.10 -60.25 13.82
C ASP A 935 1.21 -61.31 13.70
N THR A 936 0.94 -62.45 14.24
CA THR A 936 1.89 -63.59 14.23
C THR A 936 2.03 -64.22 12.85
N ASN A 937 1.01 -64.06 11.99
CA ASN A 937 0.95 -64.63 10.63
C ASN A 937 1.37 -63.65 9.55
N LYS A 938 1.87 -62.46 9.92
CA LYS A 938 2.26 -61.44 8.94
C LYS A 938 3.40 -61.88 8.05
N TYR A 939 3.31 -61.54 6.79
CA TYR A 939 4.43 -61.66 5.85
C TYR A 939 5.41 -60.50 6.04
N ASP A 940 6.58 -60.72 6.62
CA ASP A 940 7.58 -59.68 6.89
C ASP A 940 9.03 -60.16 6.74
N PRO A 941 9.45 -60.49 5.48
CA PRO A 941 10.78 -61.07 5.23
C PRO A 941 11.94 -60.10 5.56
N LYS A 942 11.70 -58.82 5.69
CA LYS A 942 12.70 -57.78 5.94
C LYS A 942 12.58 -57.11 7.31
N ASN A 943 11.78 -57.68 8.20
CA ASN A 943 11.52 -57.15 9.55
C ASN A 943 11.12 -55.66 9.58
N LYS A 944 10.33 -55.27 8.60
CA LYS A 944 9.84 -53.89 8.41
C LYS A 944 8.73 -53.51 9.39
N ALA A 945 7.89 -54.47 9.77
CA ALA A 945 6.76 -54.23 10.69
C ALA A 945 7.16 -53.49 11.97
N ARG A 946 8.35 -53.80 12.53
CA ARG A 946 8.88 -53.16 13.74
C ARG A 946 9.01 -51.61 13.62
N ALA A 947 9.17 -51.08 12.39
CA ALA A 947 9.30 -49.67 12.14
C ALA A 947 7.96 -48.92 12.11
N ALA A 948 6.83 -49.64 12.11
CA ALA A 948 5.50 -49.02 12.09
C ALA A 948 5.23 -48.21 13.35
N ARG A 949 4.62 -47.03 13.14
CA ARG A 949 4.20 -46.11 14.18
C ARG A 949 2.78 -45.62 13.90
N PRO A 950 2.04 -45.19 14.93
CA PRO A 950 0.71 -44.62 14.70
C PRO A 950 0.75 -43.47 13.69
N TYR A 951 -0.15 -43.50 12.72
CA TYR A 951 -0.24 -42.62 11.56
C TYR A 951 0.97 -42.62 10.61
N LYS A 952 1.94 -43.50 10.83
CA LYS A 952 3.13 -43.69 9.97
C LYS A 952 3.40 -45.18 9.78
N PRO A 953 2.61 -45.85 8.96
CA PRO A 953 2.76 -47.30 8.70
C PRO A 953 4.11 -47.59 8.03
N ALA A 954 4.61 -48.81 8.22
CA ALA A 954 5.80 -49.25 7.51
C ALA A 954 5.40 -49.92 6.20
N ILE A 955 6.16 -49.67 5.13
CA ILE A 955 5.82 -50.10 3.77
C ILE A 955 6.94 -50.98 3.24
N LEU A 956 6.56 -52.16 2.73
CA LEU A 956 7.41 -53.07 1.97
C LEU A 956 6.87 -53.13 0.54
N ILE A 957 7.73 -52.86 -0.43
CA ILE A 957 7.44 -52.98 -1.86
C ILE A 957 8.38 -54.03 -2.44
N GLU A 958 7.79 -55.01 -3.15
CA GLU A 958 8.49 -56.11 -3.80
C GLU A 958 8.13 -56.22 -5.27
#